data_f80e45e05f5f7c59dea5295c11300d67
#
_entry.id   f80e45e05f5f7c59dea5295c11300d67
#
_cell.length_a   1.000
_cell.length_b   1.000
_cell.length_c   1.000
_cell.angle_alpha   90.00
_cell.angle_beta   90.00
_cell.angle_gamma   90.00
#
_symmetry.space_group_name_H-M   'P 1'
#
loop_
_entity.id
_entity.type
_entity.pdbx_description
1 polymer ?
#
loop_
_entity_poly.entity_id
_entity_poly.type
_entity_poly.pdbx_seq_one_letter_code
_entity_poly.pdbx_strand_id
1 'polypeptide(L)'
;MSVNDLIQEGVSLFKSNNFDQAIAKFNQALDEIEDKNSQLEEQNNIHSWLGGCYFEQARKVGDITEAKGLFAQAIEHHQEQLKLAKQLTDKQTGIQKQNNAQFGLGRCYFEQALKVRDTTEAKGLFAQAIEHHQEQLKLAKQLTDEQTRIQKQNNAQFLLGLCYFEQARKVGDITEAKRLFAQAIEHHQERLKLAEQLTDEQTGIQEQNNAQFWLGRCYLEQALKVRDITEAKGLFAQAIEHHQEWLKLAEQLTEEQTGIQKQINAHSWLGRCYLEQAWKVGDITDANRLFAQAIEHHQEWLKLAEQLTDEQTRIQQQIHAQSWLGRCYFEQAIRTKDITNVKDLFEKAINHHYKHQLQLAEQLTDEQTRIQQQIYAQFWLGRCYFSQATKIEDKLQTEILIKDAEGYFLGSLELLPLFDNEQERKRVEKIIYHYLRNICFLRSNWILYFNKKKQDISKALFSDEDNNLDRKLKEAISTILAVLNIPPIELGSTPLAHYTSSTVCNKLFGVVHEDDSSPMTSPMRIGSSTYMNDPSEGKGLLELLSLQDLELENKADCSPHNAFFACFSARVNDLNQFRLYGKEDGVEASGCCLVFNKNRDWLKEPDISAPFRSFLKNLDENSAEFKETDISNVEYEKLPLYQVAYIAYKDEYIAEEKCERWLDNSFGICLKPIGENKVWHNFRLDQLKEALQELVGFFKEKDHVNDKNKNALEYIRYLFKDFAFRDEEEFRVLKMAEIGSEEIEYCKTTKSIYLPYADISYMVDEVILGTNYEKTHIRYKAEVFQHQMKQKCPYVKVSRSSLPIYANPPIKND
;
A
#
# COMPACT_ATOMS: atom_id res chain seq x y z
N MET A 1 21.57 15.92 50.56
CA MET A 1 20.16 15.90 50.14
C MET A 1 19.63 14.56 50.60
N SER A 2 18.41 14.47 51.10
CA SER A 2 17.87 13.12 51.41
C SER A 2 17.59 12.35 50.13
N VAL A 3 17.57 11.02 50.22
CA VAL A 3 17.21 10.15 49.06
C VAL A 3 15.86 10.59 48.47
N ASN A 4 14.89 10.92 49.35
CA ASN A 4 13.58 11.38 48.89
C ASN A 4 13.63 12.72 48.14
N ASP A 5 14.47 13.66 48.57
CA ASP A 5 14.61 14.96 47.88
C ASP A 5 15.18 14.75 46.46
N LEU A 6 16.17 13.86 46.31
CA LEU A 6 16.76 13.50 45.02
C LEU A 6 15.75 12.83 44.10
N ILE A 7 14.91 11.93 44.64
CA ILE A 7 13.84 11.29 43.87
C ILE A 7 12.83 12.34 43.38
N GLN A 8 12.41 13.27 44.24
CA GLN A 8 11.43 14.30 43.85
C GLN A 8 12.01 15.26 42.79
N GLU A 9 13.29 15.65 42.92
CA GLU A 9 13.97 16.44 41.91
C GLU A 9 14.06 15.68 40.55
N GLY A 10 14.44 14.40 40.58
CA GLY A 10 14.47 13.54 39.40
C GLY A 10 13.10 13.43 38.73
N VAL A 11 12.01 13.26 39.51
CA VAL A 11 10.64 13.21 38.98
C VAL A 11 10.24 14.55 38.35
N SER A 12 10.64 15.68 38.93
CA SER A 12 10.39 17.00 38.35
C SER A 12 11.09 17.18 37.01
N LEU A 13 12.35 16.77 36.93
CA LEU A 13 13.14 16.77 35.69
C LEU A 13 12.54 15.84 34.61
N PHE A 14 12.08 14.66 35.02
CA PHE A 14 11.37 13.74 34.09
C PHE A 14 10.11 14.39 33.51
N LYS A 15 9.29 15.03 34.36
CA LYS A 15 8.07 15.73 33.93
C LYS A 15 8.35 16.89 32.98
N SER A 16 9.52 17.52 33.07
CA SER A 16 9.98 18.57 32.17
C SER A 16 10.73 18.04 30.93
N ASN A 17 10.68 16.72 30.68
CA ASN A 17 11.39 16.03 29.58
C ASN A 17 12.93 16.16 29.61
N ASN A 18 13.52 16.49 30.75
CA ASN A 18 14.96 16.57 30.91
C ASN A 18 15.53 15.25 31.45
N PHE A 19 15.55 14.25 30.58
CA PHE A 19 15.81 12.85 30.96
C PHE A 19 17.24 12.60 31.39
N ASP A 20 18.25 13.26 30.80
CA ASP A 20 19.66 13.08 31.18
C ASP A 20 19.93 13.55 32.62
N GLN A 21 19.37 14.72 32.98
CA GLN A 21 19.48 15.22 34.34
C GLN A 21 18.64 14.39 35.32
N ALA A 22 17.47 13.91 34.90
CA ALA A 22 16.67 13.02 35.73
C ALA A 22 17.43 11.71 36.03
N ILE A 23 18.07 11.08 35.05
CA ILE A 23 18.91 9.89 35.19
C ILE A 23 20.05 10.16 36.21
N ALA A 24 20.74 11.30 36.08
CA ALA A 24 21.83 11.66 36.99
C ALA A 24 21.33 11.76 38.44
N LYS A 25 20.15 12.37 38.70
CA LYS A 25 19.55 12.48 40.01
C LYS A 25 19.09 11.14 40.58
N PHE A 26 18.48 10.29 39.77
CA PHE A 26 18.08 8.95 40.20
C PHE A 26 19.29 8.06 40.53
N ASN A 27 20.38 8.13 39.77
CA ASN A 27 21.62 7.41 40.08
C ASN A 27 22.25 7.95 41.38
N GLN A 28 22.31 9.27 41.59
CA GLN A 28 22.75 9.85 42.83
C GLN A 28 21.89 9.34 44.00
N ALA A 29 20.57 9.25 43.85
CA ALA A 29 19.69 8.71 44.89
C ALA A 29 20.00 7.23 45.21
N LEU A 30 20.35 6.40 44.21
CA LEU A 30 20.77 5.01 44.43
C LEU A 30 22.09 4.90 45.17
N ASP A 31 23.03 5.81 44.89
CA ASP A 31 24.34 5.84 45.57
C ASP A 31 24.25 6.27 47.03
N GLU A 32 23.26 7.11 47.38
CA GLU A 32 23.02 7.58 48.76
C GLU A 32 22.24 6.57 49.64
N ILE A 33 21.81 5.44 49.09
CA ILE A 33 21.13 4.38 49.85
C ILE A 33 22.17 3.56 50.61
N GLU A 34 22.24 3.77 51.92
CA GLU A 34 23.21 3.13 52.81
C GLU A 34 22.85 1.65 53.13
N ASP A 35 21.56 1.38 53.42
CA ASP A 35 21.08 0.02 53.73
C ASP A 35 20.15 -0.48 52.60
N LYS A 36 20.75 -1.23 51.71
CA LYS A 36 20.06 -1.78 50.54
C LYS A 36 18.96 -2.78 50.88
N ASN A 37 18.96 -3.39 52.04
CA ASN A 37 17.97 -4.38 52.45
C ASN A 37 16.73 -3.77 53.11
N SER A 38 16.88 -2.62 53.78
CA SER A 38 15.76 -1.93 54.44
C SER A 38 15.04 -0.97 53.48
N GLN A 39 15.70 -0.47 52.44
CA GLN A 39 15.16 0.52 51.48
C GLN A 39 14.79 -0.09 50.12
N LEU A 40 14.25 -1.32 50.12
CA LEU A 40 13.88 -2.03 48.89
C LEU A 40 12.80 -1.29 48.08
N GLU A 41 11.87 -0.60 48.74
CA GLU A 41 10.79 0.10 48.06
C GLU A 41 11.29 1.37 47.35
N GLU A 42 12.19 2.13 47.98
CA GLU A 42 12.85 3.30 47.41
C GLU A 42 13.67 2.88 46.16
N GLN A 43 14.49 1.81 46.27
CA GLN A 43 15.24 1.29 45.15
C GLN A 43 14.33 0.87 44.00
N ASN A 44 13.24 0.15 44.31
CA ASN A 44 12.23 -0.25 43.31
C ASN A 44 11.64 0.97 42.58
N ASN A 45 11.32 2.03 43.32
CA ASN A 45 10.79 3.25 42.72
C ASN A 45 11.82 3.96 41.82
N ILE A 46 13.08 4.04 42.24
CA ILE A 46 14.17 4.65 41.47
C ILE A 46 14.37 3.88 40.15
N HIS A 47 14.47 2.54 40.21
CA HIS A 47 14.61 1.72 39.03
C HIS A 47 13.42 1.86 38.08
N SER A 48 12.20 2.04 38.60
CA SER A 48 11.01 2.32 37.77
C SER A 48 11.16 3.62 36.99
N TRP A 49 11.68 4.68 37.62
CA TRP A 49 11.90 5.98 37.00
C TRP A 49 13.07 5.95 36.01
N LEU A 50 14.18 5.27 36.33
CA LEU A 50 15.32 5.11 35.42
C LEU A 50 14.87 4.38 34.15
N GLY A 51 14.14 3.26 34.30
CA GLY A 51 13.56 2.55 33.16
C GLY A 51 12.65 3.45 32.31
N GLY A 52 11.84 4.29 32.97
CA GLY A 52 11.00 5.29 32.30
C GLY A 52 11.81 6.34 31.52
N CYS A 53 12.92 6.85 32.08
CA CYS A 53 13.77 7.84 31.42
C CYS A 53 14.41 7.27 30.14
N TYR A 54 15.05 6.11 30.21
CA TYR A 54 15.65 5.45 29.07
C TYR A 54 14.62 5.06 27.99
N PHE A 55 13.43 4.65 28.42
CA PHE A 55 12.32 4.37 27.52
C PHE A 55 11.88 5.61 26.73
N GLU A 56 11.71 6.75 27.39
CA GLU A 56 11.29 7.99 26.70
C GLU A 56 12.40 8.55 25.80
N GLN A 57 13.67 8.40 26.18
CA GLN A 57 14.80 8.70 25.28
C GLN A 57 14.77 7.81 24.03
N ALA A 58 14.62 6.49 24.21
CA ALA A 58 14.57 5.53 23.12
C ALA A 58 13.44 5.82 22.13
N ARG A 59 12.29 6.32 22.61
CA ARG A 59 11.17 6.71 21.74
C ARG A 59 11.50 7.93 20.87
N LYS A 60 12.24 8.89 21.38
CA LYS A 60 12.59 10.14 20.69
C LYS A 60 13.71 9.99 19.68
N VAL A 61 14.60 9.02 19.87
CA VAL A 61 15.74 8.76 18.96
C VAL A 61 15.25 8.16 17.65
N GLY A 62 15.71 8.75 16.54
CA GLY A 62 15.40 8.29 15.19
C GLY A 62 16.29 7.10 14.73
N ASP A 63 17.54 7.03 15.23
CA ASP A 63 18.46 5.94 14.90
C ASP A 63 18.02 4.65 15.61
N ILE A 64 17.86 3.57 14.84
CA ILE A 64 17.36 2.29 15.35
C ILE A 64 18.38 1.62 16.27
N THR A 65 19.68 1.74 15.99
CA THR A 65 20.75 1.10 16.77
C THR A 65 20.87 1.77 18.13
N GLU A 66 20.88 3.10 18.17
CA GLU A 66 20.87 3.88 19.39
C GLU A 66 19.60 3.62 20.23
N ALA A 67 18.43 3.61 19.57
CA ALA A 67 17.17 3.29 20.23
C ALA A 67 17.19 1.89 20.87
N LYS A 68 17.73 0.86 20.19
CA LYS A 68 17.91 -0.49 20.73
C LYS A 68 18.78 -0.48 21.99
N GLY A 69 19.86 0.30 22.01
CA GLY A 69 20.73 0.45 23.18
C GLY A 69 20.00 1.05 24.38
N LEU A 70 19.23 2.09 24.16
CA LEU A 70 18.41 2.74 25.20
C LEU A 70 17.27 1.85 25.70
N PHE A 71 16.59 1.11 24.81
CA PHE A 71 15.60 0.12 25.24
C PHE A 71 16.22 -0.99 26.07
N ALA A 72 17.45 -1.45 25.76
CA ALA A 72 18.14 -2.46 26.56
C ALA A 72 18.39 -1.94 28.00
N GLN A 73 18.82 -0.68 28.17
CA GLN A 73 18.97 -0.05 29.48
C GLN A 73 17.63 0.06 30.23
N ALA A 74 16.57 0.47 29.53
CA ALA A 74 15.23 0.52 30.15
C ALA A 74 14.76 -0.87 30.63
N ILE A 75 15.00 -1.92 29.85
CA ILE A 75 14.67 -3.30 30.18
C ILE A 75 15.47 -3.75 31.41
N GLU A 76 16.77 -3.48 31.47
CA GLU A 76 17.62 -3.83 32.61
C GLU A 76 17.09 -3.22 33.91
N HIS A 77 16.73 -1.94 33.90
CA HIS A 77 16.16 -1.26 35.08
C HIS A 77 14.80 -1.85 35.47
N HIS A 78 13.90 -2.16 34.51
CA HIS A 78 12.63 -2.79 34.85
C HIS A 78 12.79 -4.25 35.32
N GLN A 79 13.82 -4.97 34.87
CA GLN A 79 14.17 -6.30 35.42
C GLN A 79 14.65 -6.20 36.89
N GLU A 80 15.51 -5.23 37.21
CA GLU A 80 15.92 -5.01 38.60
C GLU A 80 14.75 -4.54 39.45
N GLN A 81 13.88 -3.66 38.94
CA GLN A 81 12.61 -3.30 39.59
C GLN A 81 11.78 -4.56 39.92
N LEU A 82 11.64 -5.50 38.99
CA LEU A 82 10.89 -6.75 39.19
C LEU A 82 11.52 -7.64 40.24
N LYS A 83 12.85 -7.71 40.26
CA LYS A 83 13.60 -8.49 41.25
C LYS A 83 13.44 -7.92 42.64
N LEU A 84 13.53 -6.60 42.82
CA LEU A 84 13.31 -5.92 44.11
C LEU A 84 11.87 -6.07 44.59
N ALA A 85 10.89 -5.95 43.66
CA ALA A 85 9.47 -6.11 44.01
C ALA A 85 9.13 -7.50 44.56
N LYS A 86 9.84 -8.56 44.12
CA LYS A 86 9.66 -9.92 44.65
C LYS A 86 10.21 -10.11 46.07
N GLN A 87 11.05 -9.18 46.57
CA GLN A 87 11.67 -9.23 47.89
C GLN A 87 10.88 -8.42 48.92
N LEU A 88 9.89 -7.64 48.53
CA LEU A 88 9.05 -6.85 49.43
C LEU A 88 8.24 -7.73 50.39
N THR A 89 8.26 -7.39 51.66
CA THR A 89 7.60 -8.15 52.72
C THR A 89 6.08 -8.03 52.68
N ASP A 90 5.56 -6.85 52.32
CA ASP A 90 4.13 -6.68 52.11
C ASP A 90 3.72 -7.28 50.77
N LYS A 91 2.93 -8.35 50.81
CA LYS A 91 2.54 -9.15 49.67
C LYS A 91 1.75 -8.34 48.63
N GLN A 92 0.85 -7.44 49.07
CA GLN A 92 0.02 -6.68 48.15
C GLN A 92 0.82 -5.58 47.44
N THR A 93 1.66 -4.87 48.17
CA THR A 93 2.62 -3.90 47.61
C THR A 93 3.59 -4.59 46.66
N GLY A 94 4.09 -5.79 47.02
CA GLY A 94 4.97 -6.60 46.16
C GLY A 94 4.28 -6.97 44.84
N ILE A 95 3.06 -7.46 44.88
CA ILE A 95 2.28 -7.78 43.67
C ILE A 95 2.05 -6.53 42.80
N GLN A 96 1.71 -5.40 43.39
CA GLN A 96 1.50 -4.14 42.66
C GLN A 96 2.77 -3.63 42.00
N LYS A 97 3.93 -3.71 42.67
CA LYS A 97 5.23 -3.31 42.13
C LYS A 97 5.68 -4.29 41.01
N GLN A 98 5.45 -5.59 41.19
CA GLN A 98 5.70 -6.57 40.12
C GLN A 98 4.82 -6.31 38.89
N ASN A 99 3.53 -6.00 39.06
CA ASN A 99 2.62 -5.61 37.99
C ASN A 99 3.14 -4.39 37.20
N ASN A 100 3.65 -3.36 37.92
CA ASN A 100 4.22 -2.16 37.31
C ASN A 100 5.53 -2.48 36.55
N ALA A 101 6.39 -3.37 37.06
CA ALA A 101 7.61 -3.78 36.39
C ALA A 101 7.29 -4.57 35.08
N GLN A 102 6.34 -5.49 35.13
CA GLN A 102 5.87 -6.22 33.96
C GLN A 102 5.26 -5.28 32.91
N PHE A 103 4.52 -4.26 33.31
CA PHE A 103 4.04 -3.20 32.44
C PHE A 103 5.20 -2.47 31.74
N GLY A 104 6.25 -2.07 32.47
CA GLY A 104 7.43 -1.41 31.91
C GLY A 104 8.17 -2.29 30.88
N LEU A 105 8.41 -3.57 31.23
CA LEU A 105 9.05 -4.54 30.33
C LEU A 105 8.24 -4.73 29.05
N GLY A 106 6.94 -4.99 29.17
CA GLY A 106 6.06 -5.18 28.02
C GLY A 106 6.05 -3.97 27.08
N ARG A 107 6.00 -2.74 27.63
CA ARG A 107 6.08 -1.50 26.84
C ARG A 107 7.42 -1.35 26.09
N CYS A 108 8.54 -1.68 26.72
CA CYS A 108 9.86 -1.60 26.08
C CYS A 108 9.93 -2.51 24.87
N TYR A 109 9.53 -3.77 25.00
CA TYR A 109 9.52 -4.72 23.89
C TYR A 109 8.51 -4.32 22.79
N PHE A 110 7.34 -3.82 23.17
CA PHE A 110 6.33 -3.34 22.24
C PHE A 110 6.83 -2.17 21.37
N GLU A 111 7.37 -1.12 21.98
CA GLU A 111 7.89 0.05 21.25
C GLU A 111 9.12 -0.31 20.40
N GLN A 112 9.96 -1.21 20.89
CA GLN A 112 11.08 -1.75 20.09
C GLN A 112 10.57 -2.51 18.87
N ALA A 113 9.51 -3.33 19.03
CA ALA A 113 8.87 -4.05 17.91
C ALA A 113 8.27 -3.10 16.86
N LEU A 114 7.76 -1.94 17.26
CA LEU A 114 7.24 -0.94 16.33
C LEU A 114 8.35 -0.30 15.50
N LYS A 115 9.53 -0.06 16.09
CA LYS A 115 10.69 0.56 15.41
C LYS A 115 11.45 -0.39 14.50
N VAL A 116 11.41 -1.70 14.76
CA VAL A 116 12.11 -2.70 13.96
C VAL A 116 11.38 -2.94 12.65
N ARG A 117 12.15 -2.96 11.55
CA ARG A 117 11.64 -3.20 10.19
C ARG A 117 11.53 -4.69 9.84
N ASP A 118 12.47 -5.49 10.34
CA ASP A 118 12.46 -6.95 10.12
C ASP A 118 11.22 -7.56 10.78
N THR A 119 10.40 -8.22 9.97
CA THR A 119 9.14 -8.81 10.44
C THR A 119 9.35 -9.97 11.40
N THR A 120 10.44 -10.74 11.24
CA THR A 120 10.77 -11.86 12.11
C THR A 120 11.25 -11.37 13.46
N GLU A 121 12.15 -10.38 13.50
CA GLU A 121 12.60 -9.72 14.73
C GLU A 121 11.43 -9.05 15.44
N ALA A 122 10.59 -8.29 14.70
CA ALA A 122 9.39 -7.65 15.27
C ALA A 122 8.44 -8.68 15.88
N LYS A 123 8.21 -9.83 15.22
CA LYS A 123 7.39 -10.92 15.75
C LYS A 123 7.94 -11.46 17.06
N GLY A 124 9.24 -11.64 17.17
CA GLY A 124 9.91 -12.06 18.42
C GLY A 124 9.73 -11.04 19.56
N LEU A 125 9.86 -9.75 19.26
CA LEU A 125 9.68 -8.68 20.24
C LEU A 125 8.21 -8.53 20.68
N PHE A 126 7.25 -8.65 19.75
CA PHE A 126 5.82 -8.70 20.12
C PHE A 126 5.51 -9.89 21.02
N ALA A 127 6.09 -11.06 20.77
CA ALA A 127 5.89 -12.23 21.62
C ALA A 127 6.39 -11.98 23.07
N GLN A 128 7.54 -11.32 23.24
CA GLN A 128 8.05 -10.91 24.54
C GLN A 128 7.13 -9.88 25.22
N ALA A 129 6.66 -8.87 24.47
CA ALA A 129 5.71 -7.89 25.01
C ALA A 129 4.41 -8.55 25.51
N ILE A 130 3.88 -9.49 24.72
CA ILE A 130 2.67 -10.25 25.06
C ILE A 130 2.90 -11.09 26.33
N GLU A 131 4.03 -11.79 26.47
CA GLU A 131 4.37 -12.57 27.66
C GLU A 131 4.38 -11.69 28.93
N HIS A 132 5.02 -10.54 28.86
CA HIS A 132 5.06 -9.60 30.00
C HIS A 132 3.68 -9.05 30.35
N HIS A 133 2.84 -8.70 29.36
CA HIS A 133 1.48 -8.24 29.62
C HIS A 133 0.53 -9.35 30.10
N GLN A 134 0.77 -10.62 29.70
CA GLN A 134 0.06 -11.75 30.28
C GLN A 134 0.42 -11.95 31.76
N GLU A 135 1.71 -11.84 32.13
CA GLU A 135 2.13 -11.86 33.55
C GLU A 135 1.58 -10.66 34.31
N GLN A 136 1.55 -9.46 33.73
CA GLN A 136 0.88 -8.29 34.28
C GLN A 136 -0.59 -8.58 34.59
N LEU A 137 -1.32 -9.21 33.67
CA LEU A 137 -2.73 -9.58 33.88
C LEU A 137 -2.91 -10.61 34.99
N LYS A 138 -2.02 -11.62 35.08
CA LYS A 138 -2.05 -12.60 36.17
C LYS A 138 -1.81 -11.95 37.55
N LEU A 139 -0.86 -11.03 37.63
CA LEU A 139 -0.59 -10.28 38.88
C LEU A 139 -1.76 -9.36 39.24
N ALA A 140 -2.36 -8.67 38.24
CA ALA A 140 -3.53 -7.84 38.49
C ALA A 140 -4.70 -8.62 39.11
N LYS A 141 -4.94 -9.88 38.67
CA LYS A 141 -5.99 -10.75 39.26
C LYS A 141 -5.76 -11.12 40.73
N GLN A 142 -4.55 -10.96 41.25
CA GLN A 142 -4.20 -11.27 42.65
C GLN A 142 -4.34 -10.08 43.61
N LEU A 143 -4.66 -8.91 43.09
CA LEU A 143 -4.89 -7.73 43.93
C LEU A 143 -6.20 -7.85 44.70
N THR A 144 -6.17 -7.45 45.99
CA THR A 144 -7.32 -7.59 46.90
C THR A 144 -8.29 -6.42 46.79
N ASP A 145 -7.78 -5.22 46.50
CA ASP A 145 -8.65 -4.07 46.24
C ASP A 145 -9.35 -4.23 44.92
N GLU A 146 -10.68 -4.26 44.93
CA GLU A 146 -11.50 -4.61 43.76
C GLU A 146 -11.37 -3.59 42.63
N GLN A 147 -11.41 -2.30 42.95
CA GLN A 147 -11.35 -1.28 41.91
C GLN A 147 -9.97 -1.19 41.29
N THR A 148 -8.91 -1.28 42.11
CA THR A 148 -7.52 -1.36 41.61
C THR A 148 -7.32 -2.62 40.77
N ARG A 149 -7.89 -3.75 41.16
CA ARG A 149 -7.85 -5.03 40.41
C ARG A 149 -8.46 -4.86 39.02
N ILE A 150 -9.69 -4.32 38.93
CA ILE A 150 -10.40 -4.10 37.68
C ILE A 150 -9.59 -3.14 36.80
N GLN A 151 -9.11 -2.04 37.33
CA GLN A 151 -8.33 -1.05 36.60
C GLN A 151 -7.02 -1.61 36.00
N LYS A 152 -6.28 -2.40 36.84
CA LYS A 152 -5.03 -3.06 36.38
C LYS A 152 -5.29 -4.14 35.33
N GLN A 153 -6.39 -4.89 35.48
CA GLN A 153 -6.82 -5.87 34.48
C GLN A 153 -7.22 -5.18 33.17
N ASN A 154 -8.01 -4.11 33.24
CA ASN A 154 -8.41 -3.30 32.09
C ASN A 154 -7.19 -2.80 31.31
N ASN A 155 -6.18 -2.26 32.00
CA ASN A 155 -4.94 -1.80 31.40
C ASN A 155 -4.15 -2.93 30.73
N ALA A 156 -4.01 -4.10 31.39
CA ALA A 156 -3.32 -5.25 30.83
C ALA A 156 -4.03 -5.79 29.57
N GLN A 157 -5.38 -5.86 29.59
CA GLN A 157 -6.18 -6.26 28.43
C GLN A 157 -6.00 -5.28 27.27
N PHE A 158 -5.95 -3.98 27.54
CA PHE A 158 -5.67 -2.97 26.51
C PHE A 158 -4.33 -3.22 25.81
N LEU A 159 -3.27 -3.45 26.60
CA LEU A 159 -1.92 -3.63 26.06
C LEU A 159 -1.77 -4.94 25.28
N LEU A 160 -2.41 -6.01 25.73
CA LEU A 160 -2.49 -7.26 24.99
C LEU A 160 -3.21 -7.06 23.65
N GLY A 161 -4.37 -6.42 23.66
CA GLY A 161 -5.11 -6.08 22.44
C GLY A 161 -4.27 -5.26 21.47
N LEU A 162 -3.54 -4.25 21.97
CA LEU A 162 -2.67 -3.41 21.18
C LEU A 162 -1.49 -4.17 20.57
N CYS A 163 -0.85 -5.09 21.33
CA CYS A 163 0.24 -5.93 20.82
C CYS A 163 -0.23 -6.82 19.65
N TYR A 164 -1.36 -7.51 19.82
CA TYR A 164 -1.92 -8.34 18.76
C TYR A 164 -2.37 -7.51 17.54
N PHE A 165 -2.95 -6.34 17.77
CA PHE A 165 -3.38 -5.43 16.71
C PHE A 165 -2.21 -4.94 15.86
N GLU A 166 -1.13 -4.45 16.47
CA GLU A 166 0.03 -3.95 15.74
C GLU A 166 0.81 -5.09 15.07
N GLN A 167 0.88 -6.26 15.70
CA GLN A 167 1.44 -7.46 15.07
C GLN A 167 0.63 -7.87 13.83
N ALA A 168 -0.73 -7.84 13.92
CA ALA A 168 -1.62 -8.14 12.79
C ALA A 168 -1.42 -7.16 11.62
N ARG A 169 -1.15 -5.89 11.90
CA ARG A 169 -0.86 -4.89 10.87
C ARG A 169 0.43 -5.17 10.14
N LYS A 170 1.48 -5.62 10.85
CA LYS A 170 2.81 -5.90 10.26
C LYS A 170 2.89 -7.24 9.50
N VAL A 171 2.02 -8.20 9.80
CA VAL A 171 2.03 -9.51 9.14
C VAL A 171 1.44 -9.42 7.74
N GLY A 172 2.16 -9.97 6.75
CA GLY A 172 1.73 -10.04 5.35
C GLY A 172 0.71 -11.16 5.08
N ASP A 173 0.80 -12.27 5.79
CA ASP A 173 -0.13 -13.40 5.62
C ASP A 173 -1.52 -13.04 6.18
N ILE A 174 -2.54 -13.11 5.31
CA ILE A 174 -3.93 -12.72 5.64
C ILE A 174 -4.52 -13.63 6.70
N THR A 175 -4.22 -14.93 6.67
CA THR A 175 -4.77 -15.93 7.62
C THR A 175 -4.21 -15.67 9.01
N GLU A 176 -2.91 -15.44 9.12
CA GLU A 176 -2.25 -15.08 10.37
C GLU A 176 -2.73 -13.71 10.88
N ALA A 177 -2.87 -12.71 9.99
CA ALA A 177 -3.42 -11.40 10.36
C ALA A 177 -4.85 -11.51 10.93
N LYS A 178 -5.74 -12.29 10.30
CA LYS A 178 -7.10 -12.56 10.80
C LYS A 178 -7.07 -13.17 12.20
N ARG A 179 -6.18 -14.14 12.43
CA ARG A 179 -6.03 -14.79 13.74
C ARG A 179 -5.59 -13.79 14.81
N LEU A 180 -4.64 -12.92 14.49
CA LEU A 180 -4.14 -11.91 15.41
C LEU A 180 -5.18 -10.81 15.68
N PHE A 181 -5.93 -10.35 14.66
CA PHE A 181 -7.06 -9.43 14.88
C PHE A 181 -8.14 -10.04 15.77
N ALA A 182 -8.46 -11.32 15.60
CA ALA A 182 -9.42 -12.00 16.48
C ALA A 182 -8.95 -11.99 17.95
N GLN A 183 -7.65 -12.21 18.21
CA GLN A 183 -7.07 -12.10 19.55
C GLN A 183 -7.14 -10.66 20.08
N ALA A 184 -6.83 -9.65 19.26
CA ALA A 184 -6.98 -8.25 19.65
C ALA A 184 -8.42 -7.89 20.04
N ILE A 185 -9.38 -8.36 19.24
CA ILE A 185 -10.83 -8.15 19.47
C ILE A 185 -11.24 -8.80 20.81
N GLU A 186 -10.83 -10.04 21.08
CA GLU A 186 -11.13 -10.75 22.33
C GLU A 186 -10.64 -9.93 23.55
N HIS A 187 -9.41 -9.44 23.51
CA HIS A 187 -8.87 -8.62 24.60
C HIS A 187 -9.62 -7.30 24.79
N HIS A 188 -10.02 -6.63 23.70
CA HIS A 188 -10.79 -5.38 23.81
C HIS A 188 -12.25 -5.64 24.25
N GLN A 189 -12.84 -6.79 23.93
CA GLN A 189 -14.15 -7.22 24.46
C GLN A 189 -14.08 -7.48 25.97
N GLU A 190 -13.03 -8.16 26.46
CA GLU A 190 -12.82 -8.35 27.90
C GLU A 190 -12.58 -7.00 28.62
N ARG A 191 -11.85 -6.06 27.97
CA ARG A 191 -11.70 -4.70 28.45
C ARG A 191 -13.05 -3.99 28.62
N LEU A 192 -13.96 -4.13 27.63
CA LEU A 192 -15.30 -3.54 27.69
C LEU A 192 -16.08 -4.06 28.90
N LYS A 193 -16.09 -5.40 29.12
CA LYS A 193 -16.73 -6.02 30.29
C LYS A 193 -16.15 -5.56 31.63
N LEU A 194 -14.84 -5.34 31.70
CA LEU A 194 -14.19 -4.81 32.90
C LEU A 194 -14.57 -3.34 33.16
N ALA A 195 -14.70 -2.54 32.11
CA ALA A 195 -15.11 -1.15 32.22
C ALA A 195 -16.55 -0.99 32.78
N GLU A 196 -17.44 -1.92 32.45
CA GLU A 196 -18.82 -1.97 32.99
C GLU A 196 -18.88 -2.24 34.52
N GLN A 197 -17.81 -2.78 35.09
CA GLN A 197 -17.72 -3.12 36.51
C GLN A 197 -17.11 -1.99 37.37
N LEU A 198 -16.66 -0.89 36.75
CA LEU A 198 -16.13 0.25 37.47
C LEU A 198 -17.23 0.99 38.24
N THR A 199 -16.95 1.31 39.49
CA THR A 199 -17.95 1.96 40.36
C THR A 199 -18.11 3.45 40.09
N ASP A 200 -17.06 4.10 39.60
CA ASP A 200 -17.14 5.47 39.13
C ASP A 200 -17.73 5.48 37.70
N GLU A 201 -18.97 5.98 37.59
CA GLU A 201 -19.75 5.94 36.36
C GLU A 201 -19.04 6.66 35.21
N GLN A 202 -18.42 7.82 35.43
CA GLN A 202 -17.75 8.59 34.40
C GLN A 202 -16.46 7.90 33.91
N THR A 203 -15.68 7.34 34.85
CA THR A 203 -14.52 6.50 34.51
C THR A 203 -14.95 5.26 33.72
N GLY A 204 -16.07 4.61 34.14
CA GLY A 204 -16.65 3.48 33.45
C GLY A 204 -17.03 3.81 31.99
N ILE A 205 -17.76 4.91 31.78
CA ILE A 205 -18.16 5.40 30.45
C ILE A 205 -16.91 5.70 29.60
N GLN A 206 -15.89 6.36 30.18
CA GLN A 206 -14.67 6.69 29.47
C GLN A 206 -13.89 5.44 29.02
N GLU A 207 -13.78 4.42 29.87
CA GLU A 207 -13.10 3.17 29.52
C GLU A 207 -13.90 2.34 28.52
N GLN A 208 -15.24 2.32 28.62
CA GLN A 208 -16.09 1.72 27.61
C GLN A 208 -15.94 2.42 26.25
N ASN A 209 -15.94 3.76 26.25
CA ASN A 209 -15.72 4.58 25.07
C ASN A 209 -14.39 4.25 24.39
N ASN A 210 -13.31 4.12 25.17
CA ASN A 210 -11.99 3.73 24.66
C ASN A 210 -11.98 2.29 24.13
N ALA A 211 -12.71 1.36 24.75
CA ALA A 211 -12.79 -0.02 24.30
C ALA A 211 -13.54 -0.15 22.97
N GLN A 212 -14.67 0.56 22.84
CA GLN A 212 -15.45 0.61 21.59
C GLN A 212 -14.63 1.17 20.42
N PHE A 213 -13.84 2.23 20.67
CA PHE A 213 -12.91 2.77 19.67
C PHE A 213 -11.95 1.70 19.12
N TRP A 214 -11.32 0.93 19.99
CA TRP A 214 -10.35 -0.07 19.58
C TRP A 214 -10.99 -1.27 18.89
N LEU A 215 -12.19 -1.69 19.34
CA LEU A 215 -12.98 -2.70 18.63
C LEU A 215 -13.29 -2.27 17.21
N GLY A 216 -13.81 -1.04 17.03
CA GLY A 216 -14.07 -0.50 15.70
C GLY A 216 -12.82 -0.45 14.82
N ARG A 217 -11.66 -0.04 15.39
CA ARG A 217 -10.37 -0.05 14.68
C ARG A 217 -9.92 -1.45 14.26
N CYS A 218 -10.06 -2.45 15.13
CA CYS A 218 -9.68 -3.83 14.81
C CYS A 218 -10.49 -4.36 13.62
N TYR A 219 -11.81 -4.16 13.64
CA TYR A 219 -12.67 -4.58 12.52
C TYR A 219 -12.39 -3.81 11.23
N LEU A 220 -12.13 -2.50 11.32
CA LEU A 220 -11.78 -1.68 10.16
C LEU A 220 -10.48 -2.15 9.50
N GLU A 221 -9.40 -2.31 10.29
CA GLU A 221 -8.11 -2.75 9.75
C GLU A 221 -8.17 -4.18 9.20
N GLN A 222 -8.96 -5.06 9.82
CA GLN A 222 -9.24 -6.38 9.29
C GLN A 222 -10.00 -6.31 7.96
N ALA A 223 -11.03 -5.43 7.86
CA ALA A 223 -11.79 -5.22 6.63
C ALA A 223 -10.91 -4.71 5.48
N LEU A 224 -9.93 -3.87 5.78
CA LEU A 224 -8.99 -3.36 4.79
C LEU A 224 -8.07 -4.46 4.25
N LYS A 225 -7.65 -5.42 5.10
CA LYS A 225 -6.77 -6.54 4.70
C LYS A 225 -7.50 -7.68 3.99
N VAL A 226 -8.80 -7.86 4.25
CA VAL A 226 -9.59 -8.94 3.66
C VAL A 226 -9.86 -8.67 2.19
N ARG A 227 -9.65 -9.69 1.34
CA ARG A 227 -9.86 -9.61 -0.12
C ARG A 227 -11.32 -9.83 -0.52
N ASP A 228 -12.03 -10.72 0.15
CA ASP A 228 -13.43 -11.00 -0.12
C ASP A 228 -14.30 -9.80 0.24
N ILE A 229 -15.02 -9.27 -0.76
CA ILE A 229 -15.85 -8.07 -0.60
C ILE A 229 -17.02 -8.31 0.36
N THR A 230 -17.60 -9.52 0.36
CA THR A 230 -18.71 -9.87 1.24
C THR A 230 -18.25 -9.93 2.70
N GLU A 231 -17.10 -10.58 2.95
CA GLU A 231 -16.47 -10.61 4.26
C GLU A 231 -16.08 -9.20 4.71
N ALA A 232 -15.44 -8.43 3.84
CA ALA A 232 -15.06 -7.05 4.13
C ALA A 232 -16.28 -6.19 4.48
N LYS A 233 -17.39 -6.31 3.76
CA LYS A 233 -18.65 -5.60 4.04
C LYS A 233 -19.20 -5.95 5.44
N GLY A 234 -19.13 -7.21 5.85
CA GLY A 234 -19.51 -7.64 7.21
C GLY A 234 -18.63 -7.00 8.29
N LEU A 235 -17.32 -6.98 8.05
CA LEU A 235 -16.34 -6.36 8.98
C LEU A 235 -16.49 -4.83 9.06
N PHE A 236 -16.75 -4.15 7.94
CA PHE A 236 -17.09 -2.72 7.96
C PHE A 236 -18.36 -2.44 8.75
N ALA A 237 -19.39 -3.28 8.63
CA ALA A 237 -20.62 -3.12 9.42
C ALA A 237 -20.33 -3.23 10.93
N GLN A 238 -19.51 -4.19 11.35
CA GLN A 238 -19.07 -4.32 12.75
C GLN A 238 -18.24 -3.11 13.20
N ALA A 239 -17.31 -2.61 12.37
CA ALA A 239 -16.54 -1.41 12.68
C ALA A 239 -17.45 -0.19 12.89
N ILE A 240 -18.44 -0.01 12.02
CA ILE A 240 -19.42 1.08 12.10
C ILE A 240 -20.26 0.95 13.36
N GLU A 241 -20.76 -0.24 13.69
CA GLU A 241 -21.55 -0.49 14.92
C GLU A 241 -20.77 -0.09 16.18
N HIS A 242 -19.51 -0.52 16.30
CA HIS A 242 -18.67 -0.15 17.45
C HIS A 242 -18.38 1.35 17.50
N HIS A 243 -18.16 2.00 16.37
CA HIS A 243 -17.97 3.46 16.37
C HIS A 243 -19.27 4.24 16.64
N GLN A 244 -20.43 3.70 16.30
CA GLN A 244 -21.74 4.26 16.71
C GLN A 244 -21.96 4.14 18.22
N GLU A 245 -21.62 3.00 18.83
CA GLU A 245 -21.66 2.85 20.29
C GLU A 245 -20.64 3.77 20.98
N TRP A 246 -19.45 3.91 20.38
CA TRP A 246 -18.48 4.90 20.83
C TRP A 246 -19.05 6.33 20.83
N LEU A 247 -19.76 6.73 19.78
CA LEU A 247 -20.42 8.04 19.70
C LEU A 247 -21.46 8.23 20.81
N LYS A 248 -22.35 7.25 21.01
CA LYS A 248 -23.36 7.29 22.09
C LYS A 248 -22.76 7.41 23.49
N LEU A 249 -21.66 6.73 23.76
CA LEU A 249 -20.94 6.84 25.02
C LEU A 249 -20.27 8.22 25.17
N ALA A 250 -19.75 8.79 24.08
CA ALA A 250 -19.16 10.13 24.10
C ALA A 250 -20.19 11.22 24.44
N GLU A 251 -21.45 11.05 24.03
CA GLU A 251 -22.57 11.95 24.35
C GLU A 251 -22.96 11.91 25.84
N GLN A 252 -22.59 10.86 26.58
CA GLN A 252 -22.90 10.68 27.99
C GLN A 252 -21.81 11.26 28.91
N LEU A 253 -20.68 11.74 28.37
CA LEU A 253 -19.62 12.33 29.16
C LEU A 253 -20.03 13.68 29.71
N THR A 254 -19.86 13.89 31.02
CA THR A 254 -20.29 15.10 31.71
C THR A 254 -19.34 16.29 31.51
N GLU A 255 -18.07 16.05 31.18
CA GLU A 255 -17.13 17.10 30.83
C GLU A 255 -17.37 17.49 29.35
N GLU A 256 -18.06 18.61 29.17
CA GLU A 256 -18.57 19.08 27.86
C GLU A 256 -17.50 19.09 26.75
N GLN A 257 -16.33 19.70 27.00
CA GLN A 257 -15.27 19.80 25.99
C GLN A 257 -14.65 18.43 25.66
N THR A 258 -14.47 17.56 26.65
CA THR A 258 -14.03 16.18 26.45
C THR A 258 -15.07 15.37 25.67
N GLY A 259 -16.35 15.54 26.00
CA GLY A 259 -17.46 14.92 25.28
C GLY A 259 -17.48 15.32 23.81
N ILE A 260 -17.42 16.63 23.52
CA ILE A 260 -17.36 17.17 22.15
C ILE A 260 -16.15 16.59 21.39
N GLN A 261 -14.96 16.58 21.98
CA GLN A 261 -13.76 16.05 21.34
C GLN A 261 -13.89 14.55 21.03
N LYS A 262 -14.50 13.76 21.92
CA LYS A 262 -14.76 12.34 21.70
C LYS A 262 -15.81 12.11 20.60
N GLN A 263 -16.86 12.93 20.53
CA GLN A 263 -17.85 12.90 19.44
C GLN A 263 -17.20 13.24 18.09
N ILE A 264 -16.37 14.28 18.03
CA ILE A 264 -15.57 14.64 16.85
C ILE A 264 -14.78 13.43 16.36
N ASN A 265 -14.06 12.76 17.27
CA ASN A 265 -13.25 11.60 16.93
C ASN A 265 -14.13 10.45 16.40
N ALA A 266 -15.28 10.18 17.02
CA ALA A 266 -16.21 9.13 16.59
C ALA A 266 -16.77 9.43 15.18
N HIS A 267 -17.22 10.66 14.93
CA HIS A 267 -17.67 11.06 13.59
C HIS A 267 -16.56 10.97 12.53
N SER A 268 -15.33 11.34 12.88
CA SER A 268 -14.16 11.18 11.98
C SER A 268 -13.96 9.72 11.55
N TRP A 269 -14.02 8.79 12.50
CA TRP A 269 -13.84 7.36 12.21
C TRP A 269 -15.02 6.73 11.50
N LEU A 270 -16.26 7.13 11.83
CA LEU A 270 -17.45 6.72 11.09
C LEU A 270 -17.37 7.15 9.62
N GLY A 271 -17.07 8.42 9.38
CA GLY A 271 -16.86 8.93 8.04
C GLY A 271 -15.76 8.17 7.28
N ARG A 272 -14.65 7.85 7.96
CA ARG A 272 -13.58 7.04 7.39
C ARG A 272 -14.04 5.62 7.05
N CYS A 273 -14.78 4.95 7.93
CA CYS A 273 -15.31 3.60 7.67
C CYS A 273 -16.18 3.57 6.40
N TYR A 274 -17.10 4.53 6.26
CA TYR A 274 -17.95 4.63 5.08
C TYR A 274 -17.15 4.96 3.80
N LEU A 275 -16.14 5.82 3.89
CA LEU A 275 -15.27 6.15 2.77
C LEU A 275 -14.44 4.94 2.30
N GLU A 276 -13.79 4.24 3.23
CA GLU A 276 -13.00 3.03 2.92
C GLU A 276 -13.89 1.91 2.35
N GLN A 277 -15.09 1.74 2.89
CA GLN A 277 -16.07 0.81 2.35
C GLN A 277 -16.50 1.21 0.93
N ALA A 278 -16.73 2.51 0.67
CA ALA A 278 -17.06 3.01 -0.66
C ALA A 278 -15.97 2.70 -1.68
N TRP A 279 -14.70 2.71 -1.28
CA TRP A 279 -13.59 2.34 -2.18
C TRP A 279 -13.58 0.85 -2.54
N LYS A 280 -13.94 -0.01 -1.62
CA LYS A 280 -14.00 -1.46 -1.87
C LYS A 280 -15.23 -1.89 -2.66
N VAL A 281 -16.32 -1.12 -2.62
CA VAL A 281 -17.55 -1.43 -3.36
C VAL A 281 -17.38 -1.08 -4.83
N GLY A 282 -17.68 -2.02 -5.72
CA GLY A 282 -17.58 -1.82 -7.17
C GLY A 282 -18.80 -1.12 -7.78
N ASP A 283 -20.00 -1.31 -7.20
CA ASP A 283 -21.23 -0.67 -7.67
C ASP A 283 -21.22 0.84 -7.37
N ILE A 284 -21.47 1.64 -8.41
CA ILE A 284 -21.41 3.11 -8.31
C ILE A 284 -22.56 3.65 -7.43
N THR A 285 -23.74 3.01 -7.46
CA THR A 285 -24.89 3.44 -6.68
C THR A 285 -24.66 3.21 -5.19
N ASP A 286 -24.16 2.01 -4.84
CA ASP A 286 -23.77 1.69 -3.47
C ASP A 286 -22.63 2.58 -2.98
N ALA A 287 -21.61 2.81 -3.82
CA ALA A 287 -20.52 3.70 -3.50
C ALA A 287 -21.00 5.14 -3.23
N ASN A 288 -21.89 5.66 -4.06
CA ASN A 288 -22.47 7.01 -3.87
C ASN A 288 -23.27 7.11 -2.56
N ARG A 289 -24.01 6.08 -2.18
CA ARG A 289 -24.71 6.03 -0.90
C ARG A 289 -23.72 6.07 0.28
N LEU A 290 -22.65 5.33 0.19
CA LEU A 290 -21.60 5.31 1.23
C LEU A 290 -20.82 6.63 1.29
N PHE A 291 -20.51 7.26 0.15
CA PHE A 291 -19.96 8.61 0.13
C PHE A 291 -20.89 9.64 0.80
N ALA A 292 -22.20 9.56 0.56
CA ALA A 292 -23.15 10.44 1.23
C ALA A 292 -23.14 10.26 2.76
N GLN A 293 -23.06 9.03 3.26
CA GLN A 293 -22.92 8.74 4.70
C GLN A 293 -21.60 9.26 5.26
N ALA A 294 -20.49 9.09 4.53
CA ALA A 294 -19.21 9.65 4.94
C ALA A 294 -19.24 11.18 5.04
N ILE A 295 -19.85 11.85 4.05
CA ILE A 295 -20.03 13.30 4.01
C ILE A 295 -20.86 13.77 5.21
N GLU A 296 -21.99 13.10 5.51
CA GLU A 296 -22.84 13.42 6.65
C GLU A 296 -22.04 13.42 7.97
N HIS A 297 -21.28 12.38 8.23
CA HIS A 297 -20.47 12.30 9.43
C HIS A 297 -19.36 13.37 9.49
N HIS A 298 -18.70 13.66 8.39
CA HIS A 298 -17.69 14.72 8.37
C HIS A 298 -18.31 16.13 8.49
N GLN A 299 -19.56 16.33 8.06
CA GLN A 299 -20.31 17.56 8.31
C GLN A 299 -20.67 17.72 9.78
N GLU A 300 -21.11 16.65 10.45
CA GLU A 300 -21.34 16.69 11.91
C GLU A 300 -20.03 16.94 12.67
N TRP A 301 -18.91 16.34 12.25
CA TRP A 301 -17.58 16.69 12.78
C TRP A 301 -17.31 18.19 12.67
N LEU A 302 -17.55 18.79 11.51
CA LEU A 302 -17.32 20.23 11.30
C LEU A 302 -18.18 21.08 12.25
N LYS A 303 -19.46 20.76 12.42
CA LYS A 303 -20.36 21.46 13.35
C LYS A 303 -19.92 21.33 14.83
N LEU A 304 -19.48 20.15 15.23
CA LEU A 304 -18.97 19.93 16.57
C LEU A 304 -17.65 20.67 16.82
N ALA A 305 -16.79 20.76 15.81
CA ALA A 305 -15.55 21.51 15.89
C ALA A 305 -15.80 23.01 16.20
N GLU A 306 -16.90 23.59 15.69
CA GLU A 306 -17.28 24.99 15.97
C GLU A 306 -17.59 25.24 17.45
N GLN A 307 -17.93 24.20 18.22
CA GLN A 307 -18.28 24.29 19.64
C GLN A 307 -17.05 24.19 20.57
N LEU A 308 -15.87 23.91 20.04
CA LEU A 308 -14.65 23.85 20.83
C LEU A 308 -14.23 25.26 21.31
N THR A 309 -13.89 25.36 22.58
CA THR A 309 -13.50 26.63 23.22
C THR A 309 -12.09 27.06 22.93
N ASP A 310 -11.15 26.12 22.81
CA ASP A 310 -9.78 26.41 22.40
C ASP A 310 -9.70 26.74 20.92
N GLU A 311 -9.31 27.97 20.59
CA GLU A 311 -9.32 28.48 19.23
C GLU A 311 -8.42 27.69 18.27
N GLN A 312 -7.22 27.33 18.70
CA GLN A 312 -6.28 26.62 17.85
C GLN A 312 -6.72 25.18 17.60
N THR A 313 -7.23 24.50 18.62
CA THR A 313 -7.83 23.18 18.48
C THR A 313 -9.06 23.23 17.56
N ARG A 314 -9.92 24.23 17.72
CA ARG A 314 -11.10 24.46 16.86
C ARG A 314 -10.69 24.57 15.39
N ILE A 315 -9.74 25.46 15.09
CA ILE A 315 -9.22 25.66 13.72
C ILE A 315 -8.63 24.37 13.16
N GLN A 316 -7.82 23.63 13.93
CA GLN A 316 -7.25 22.35 13.49
C GLN A 316 -8.33 21.32 13.18
N GLN A 317 -9.36 21.18 14.03
CA GLN A 317 -10.45 20.24 13.78
C GLN A 317 -11.28 20.63 12.54
N GLN A 318 -11.50 21.91 12.33
CA GLN A 318 -12.17 22.42 11.11
C GLN A 318 -11.35 22.12 9.85
N ILE A 319 -10.03 22.34 9.88
CA ILE A 319 -9.12 22.02 8.78
C ILE A 319 -9.22 20.53 8.42
N HIS A 320 -9.15 19.66 9.42
CA HIS A 320 -9.22 18.23 9.21
C HIS A 320 -10.57 17.79 8.65
N ALA A 321 -11.68 18.31 9.18
CA ALA A 321 -13.02 18.03 8.67
C ALA A 321 -13.19 18.49 7.21
N GLN A 322 -12.71 19.69 6.87
CA GLN A 322 -12.73 20.22 5.50
C GLN A 322 -11.90 19.36 4.55
N SER A 323 -10.73 18.90 4.98
CA SER A 323 -9.87 18.01 4.19
C SER A 323 -10.58 16.70 3.84
N TRP A 324 -11.24 16.07 4.82
CA TRP A 324 -11.96 14.81 4.60
C TRP A 324 -13.22 15.00 3.74
N LEU A 325 -13.96 16.07 3.92
CA LEU A 325 -15.09 16.44 3.06
C LEU A 325 -14.63 16.62 1.60
N GLY A 326 -13.57 17.40 1.41
CA GLY A 326 -12.96 17.58 0.09
C GLY A 326 -12.56 16.25 -0.55
N ARG A 327 -11.98 15.33 0.24
CA ARG A 327 -11.61 14.00 -0.22
C ARG A 327 -12.81 13.14 -0.62
N CYS A 328 -13.90 13.16 0.15
CA CYS A 328 -15.13 12.47 -0.20
C CYS A 328 -15.70 12.92 -1.55
N TYR A 329 -15.82 14.22 -1.76
CA TYR A 329 -16.31 14.78 -3.04
C TYR A 329 -15.35 14.50 -4.20
N PHE A 330 -14.03 14.57 -3.97
CA PHE A 330 -13.02 14.24 -4.97
C PHE A 330 -13.13 12.78 -5.42
N GLU A 331 -13.17 11.84 -4.47
CA GLU A 331 -13.27 10.40 -4.77
C GLU A 331 -14.59 10.05 -5.46
N GLN A 332 -15.68 10.68 -5.07
CA GLN A 332 -16.97 10.54 -5.74
C GLN A 332 -16.91 11.06 -7.19
N ALA A 333 -16.28 12.23 -7.41
CA ALA A 333 -16.08 12.80 -8.75
C ALA A 333 -15.26 11.91 -9.67
N ILE A 334 -14.19 11.29 -9.16
CA ILE A 334 -13.35 10.38 -9.95
C ILE A 334 -14.14 9.16 -10.43
N ARG A 335 -15.04 8.63 -9.62
CA ARG A 335 -15.84 7.43 -9.94
C ARG A 335 -17.07 7.71 -10.80
N THR A 336 -17.59 8.92 -10.77
CA THR A 336 -18.79 9.31 -11.51
C THR A 336 -18.51 9.40 -13.02
N LYS A 337 -19.42 8.84 -13.83
CA LYS A 337 -19.34 8.87 -15.31
C LYS A 337 -20.08 10.05 -15.93
N ASP A 338 -21.07 10.62 -15.25
CA ASP A 338 -21.84 11.77 -15.71
C ASP A 338 -21.01 13.05 -15.58
N ILE A 339 -20.67 13.66 -16.69
CA ILE A 339 -19.81 14.84 -16.80
C ILE A 339 -20.38 16.05 -16.04
N THR A 340 -21.70 16.24 -16.04
CA THR A 340 -22.36 17.35 -15.34
C THR A 340 -22.18 17.20 -13.82
N ASN A 341 -22.40 15.99 -13.32
CA ASN A 341 -22.26 15.65 -11.91
C ASN A 341 -20.80 15.69 -11.46
N VAL A 342 -19.88 15.27 -12.32
CA VAL A 342 -18.42 15.35 -12.09
C VAL A 342 -17.99 16.79 -11.83
N LYS A 343 -18.46 17.74 -12.63
CA LYS A 343 -18.13 19.17 -12.48
C LYS A 343 -18.59 19.71 -11.13
N ASP A 344 -19.84 19.48 -10.76
CA ASP A 344 -20.42 19.92 -9.46
C ASP A 344 -19.64 19.35 -8.26
N LEU A 345 -19.28 18.06 -8.32
CA LEU A 345 -18.52 17.40 -7.25
C LEU A 345 -17.11 17.99 -7.09
N PHE A 346 -16.39 18.25 -8.19
CA PHE A 346 -15.10 18.93 -8.13
C PHE A 346 -15.23 20.36 -7.63
N GLU A 347 -16.25 21.11 -8.04
CA GLU A 347 -16.52 22.47 -7.56
C GLU A 347 -16.76 22.47 -6.04
N LYS A 348 -17.50 21.49 -5.51
CA LYS A 348 -17.67 21.32 -4.06
C LYS A 348 -16.33 21.04 -3.37
N ALA A 349 -15.54 20.08 -3.85
CA ALA A 349 -14.23 19.79 -3.29
C ALA A 349 -13.30 21.03 -3.28
N ILE A 350 -13.25 21.76 -4.38
CA ILE A 350 -12.37 22.91 -4.57
C ILE A 350 -12.85 24.12 -3.73
N ASN A 351 -14.07 24.60 -3.99
CA ASN A 351 -14.50 25.89 -3.51
C ASN A 351 -15.01 25.88 -2.07
N HIS A 352 -15.69 24.78 -1.67
CA HIS A 352 -16.29 24.69 -0.33
C HIS A 352 -15.35 24.07 0.70
N HIS A 353 -14.35 23.28 0.25
CA HIS A 353 -13.51 22.54 1.18
C HIS A 353 -12.03 22.92 1.11
N TYR A 354 -11.31 22.65 0.03
CA TYR A 354 -9.85 22.85 0.02
C TYR A 354 -9.43 24.34 0.03
N LYS A 355 -10.18 25.24 -0.62
CA LYS A 355 -9.92 26.68 -0.51
C LYS A 355 -10.21 27.19 0.90
N HIS A 356 -11.26 26.67 1.54
CA HIS A 356 -11.57 27.03 2.92
C HIS A 356 -10.52 26.45 3.88
N GLN A 357 -10.07 25.21 3.67
CA GLN A 357 -8.95 24.65 4.42
C GLN A 357 -7.71 25.54 4.34
N LEU A 358 -7.38 26.04 3.15
CA LEU A 358 -6.24 26.94 2.95
C LEU A 358 -6.38 28.24 3.74
N GLN A 359 -7.57 28.84 3.74
CA GLN A 359 -7.86 30.05 4.53
C GLN A 359 -7.78 29.81 6.04
N LEU A 360 -8.28 28.68 6.53
CA LEU A 360 -8.17 28.30 7.95
C LEU A 360 -6.71 28.02 8.36
N ALA A 361 -5.92 27.44 7.47
CA ALA A 361 -4.52 27.17 7.74
C ALA A 361 -3.70 28.44 8.02
N GLU A 362 -4.05 29.57 7.41
CA GLU A 362 -3.42 30.88 7.65
C GLU A 362 -3.62 31.39 9.08
N GLN A 363 -4.63 30.91 9.80
CA GLN A 363 -4.97 31.32 11.17
C GLN A 363 -4.25 30.49 12.24
N LEU A 364 -3.50 29.44 11.86
CA LEU A 364 -2.73 28.64 12.79
C LEU A 364 -1.50 29.38 13.29
N THR A 365 -1.30 29.33 14.61
CA THR A 365 -0.17 30.00 15.28
C THR A 365 1.12 29.19 15.21
N ASP A 366 1.02 27.86 15.24
CA ASP A 366 2.20 26.99 15.05
C ASP A 366 2.63 26.99 13.59
N GLU A 367 3.85 27.47 13.36
CA GLU A 367 4.37 27.69 12.02
C GLU A 367 4.52 26.41 11.21
N GLN A 368 5.02 25.34 11.82
CA GLN A 368 5.21 24.06 11.11
C GLN A 368 3.89 23.41 10.75
N THR A 369 2.92 23.41 11.66
CA THR A 369 1.55 22.94 11.37
C THR A 369 0.89 23.79 10.29
N ARG A 370 1.03 25.12 10.34
CA ARG A 370 0.51 26.03 9.29
C ARG A 370 1.07 25.70 7.92
N ILE A 371 2.40 25.60 7.80
CA ILE A 371 3.07 25.25 6.55
C ILE A 371 2.60 23.89 6.04
N GLN A 372 2.54 22.89 6.90
CA GLN A 372 2.06 21.55 6.54
C GLN A 372 0.64 21.58 5.96
N GLN A 373 -0.29 22.27 6.63
CA GLN A 373 -1.67 22.35 6.18
C GLN A 373 -1.81 23.13 4.87
N GLN A 374 -1.03 24.18 4.67
CA GLN A 374 -0.99 24.93 3.42
C GLN A 374 -0.45 24.06 2.26
N ILE A 375 0.63 23.32 2.46
CA ILE A 375 1.17 22.37 1.48
C ILE A 375 0.08 21.37 1.06
N TYR A 376 -0.60 20.75 2.04
CA TYR A 376 -1.63 19.75 1.72
C TYR A 376 -2.84 20.34 1.02
N ALA A 377 -3.33 21.50 1.45
CA ALA A 377 -4.47 22.17 0.81
C ALA A 377 -4.15 22.53 -0.65
N GLN A 378 -2.99 23.12 -0.91
CA GLN A 378 -2.55 23.45 -2.28
C GLN A 378 -2.36 22.19 -3.12
N PHE A 379 -1.73 21.15 -2.57
CA PHE A 379 -1.58 19.88 -3.26
C PHE A 379 -2.93 19.27 -3.68
N TRP A 380 -3.92 19.25 -2.80
CA TRP A 380 -5.24 18.72 -3.13
C TRP A 380 -6.00 19.60 -4.12
N LEU A 381 -5.86 20.92 -4.04
CA LEU A 381 -6.39 21.85 -5.05
C LEU A 381 -5.79 21.53 -6.43
N GLY A 382 -4.47 21.39 -6.52
CA GLY A 382 -3.79 20.98 -7.75
C GLY A 382 -4.33 19.65 -8.30
N ARG A 383 -4.53 18.64 -7.43
CA ARG A 383 -5.12 17.34 -7.82
C ARG A 383 -6.55 17.47 -8.34
N CYS A 384 -7.38 18.28 -7.68
CA CYS A 384 -8.76 18.48 -8.12
C CYS A 384 -8.82 19.09 -9.52
N TYR A 385 -8.11 20.20 -9.75
CA TYR A 385 -8.05 20.86 -11.05
C TYR A 385 -7.47 19.95 -12.14
N PHE A 386 -6.38 19.24 -11.84
CA PHE A 386 -5.79 18.28 -12.77
C PHE A 386 -6.76 17.16 -13.14
N SER A 387 -7.39 16.53 -12.13
CA SER A 387 -8.34 15.44 -12.36
C SER A 387 -9.59 15.89 -13.10
N GLN A 388 -10.06 17.10 -12.85
CA GLN A 388 -11.16 17.71 -13.61
C GLN A 388 -10.75 17.93 -15.07
N ALA A 389 -9.54 18.46 -15.32
CA ALA A 389 -9.01 18.68 -16.66
C ALA A 389 -8.93 17.39 -17.50
N THR A 390 -8.62 16.25 -16.87
CA THR A 390 -8.54 14.96 -17.58
C THR A 390 -9.90 14.38 -17.97
N LYS A 391 -11.01 14.94 -17.47
CA LYS A 391 -12.39 14.46 -17.72
C LYS A 391 -13.19 15.37 -18.67
N ILE A 392 -12.66 16.52 -19.05
CA ILE A 392 -13.34 17.51 -19.90
C ILE A 392 -12.75 17.45 -21.31
N GLU A 393 -13.63 17.46 -22.32
CA GLU A 393 -13.25 17.45 -23.73
C GLU A 393 -12.96 18.83 -24.31
N ASP A 394 -13.49 19.91 -23.69
CA ASP A 394 -13.27 21.29 -24.11
C ASP A 394 -11.82 21.72 -23.87
N LYS A 395 -11.08 21.94 -24.96
CA LYS A 395 -9.64 22.28 -24.91
C LYS A 395 -9.34 23.60 -24.18
N LEU A 396 -10.21 24.62 -24.33
CA LEU A 396 -9.99 25.90 -23.68
C LEU A 396 -10.19 25.79 -22.17
N GLN A 397 -11.25 25.12 -21.74
CA GLN A 397 -11.52 24.87 -20.33
C GLN A 397 -10.45 23.96 -19.72
N THR A 398 -10.00 22.94 -20.44
CA THR A 398 -8.90 22.07 -20.03
C THR A 398 -7.62 22.87 -19.76
N GLU A 399 -7.22 23.79 -20.64
CA GLU A 399 -6.01 24.60 -20.45
C GLU A 399 -6.10 25.53 -19.25
N ILE A 400 -7.28 26.11 -18.97
CA ILE A 400 -7.50 26.91 -17.76
C ILE A 400 -7.32 26.07 -16.50
N LEU A 401 -7.94 24.89 -16.46
CA LEU A 401 -7.84 23.98 -15.31
C LEU A 401 -6.40 23.47 -15.11
N ILE A 402 -5.68 23.17 -16.19
CA ILE A 402 -4.27 22.76 -16.13
C ILE A 402 -3.41 23.90 -15.58
N LYS A 403 -3.66 25.14 -15.98
CA LYS A 403 -2.93 26.31 -15.47
C LYS A 403 -3.17 26.49 -13.97
N ASP A 404 -4.41 26.34 -13.52
CA ASP A 404 -4.74 26.42 -12.10
C ASP A 404 -4.08 25.27 -11.32
N ALA A 405 -4.12 24.04 -11.85
CA ALA A 405 -3.45 22.88 -11.25
C ALA A 405 -1.95 23.12 -11.08
N GLU A 406 -1.28 23.59 -12.14
CA GLU A 406 0.14 23.93 -12.12
C GLU A 406 0.46 24.99 -11.09
N GLY A 407 -0.33 26.06 -11.00
CA GLY A 407 -0.15 27.14 -10.03
C GLY A 407 -0.18 26.63 -8.59
N TYR A 408 -1.15 25.77 -8.26
CA TYR A 408 -1.24 25.18 -6.90
C TYR A 408 -0.11 24.18 -6.61
N PHE A 409 0.32 23.37 -7.57
CA PHE A 409 1.46 22.48 -7.38
C PHE A 409 2.77 23.24 -7.16
N LEU A 410 2.99 24.32 -7.92
CA LEU A 410 4.16 25.19 -7.73
C LEU A 410 4.12 25.90 -6.37
N GLY A 411 2.96 26.44 -5.97
CA GLY A 411 2.80 27.04 -4.64
C GLY A 411 3.08 26.04 -3.51
N SER A 412 2.67 24.78 -3.65
CA SER A 412 3.02 23.74 -2.72
C SER A 412 4.54 23.47 -2.66
N LEU A 413 5.23 23.45 -3.82
CA LEU A 413 6.69 23.28 -3.91
C LEU A 413 7.46 24.45 -3.26
N GLU A 414 6.95 25.68 -3.35
CA GLU A 414 7.56 26.84 -2.71
C GLU A 414 7.55 26.75 -1.18
N LEU A 415 6.56 26.10 -0.60
CA LEU A 415 6.45 25.92 0.85
C LEU A 415 7.26 24.73 1.38
N LEU A 416 7.53 23.71 0.54
CA LEU A 416 8.22 22.48 0.98
C LEU A 416 9.57 22.71 1.66
N PRO A 417 10.45 23.62 1.20
CA PRO A 417 11.73 23.88 1.87
C PRO A 417 11.60 24.41 3.30
N LEU A 418 10.46 24.99 3.63
CA LEU A 418 10.16 25.55 4.97
C LEU A 418 9.61 24.48 5.94
N PHE A 419 9.32 23.28 5.46
CA PHE A 419 8.76 22.20 6.27
C PHE A 419 9.88 21.31 6.81
N ASP A 420 9.95 21.15 8.14
CA ASP A 420 11.07 20.50 8.84
C ASP A 420 11.14 18.98 8.59
N ASN A 421 10.01 18.30 8.33
CA ASN A 421 9.99 16.86 8.11
C ASN A 421 10.55 16.52 6.73
N GLU A 422 11.84 16.18 6.66
CA GLU A 422 12.55 15.87 5.42
C GLU A 422 11.97 14.65 4.67
N GLN A 423 11.56 13.62 5.38
CA GLN A 423 10.99 12.40 4.76
C GLN A 423 9.67 12.73 4.05
N GLU A 424 8.77 13.41 4.73
CA GLU A 424 7.48 13.79 4.17
C GLU A 424 7.64 14.84 3.06
N ARG A 425 8.57 15.77 3.21
CA ARG A 425 8.94 16.75 2.17
C ARG A 425 9.34 16.05 0.88
N LYS A 426 10.29 15.09 0.94
CA LYS A 426 10.73 14.32 -0.24
C LYS A 426 9.59 13.52 -0.87
N ARG A 427 8.71 12.95 -0.04
CA ARG A 427 7.53 12.21 -0.51
C ARG A 427 6.56 13.10 -1.29
N VAL A 428 6.17 14.22 -0.72
CA VAL A 428 5.23 15.18 -1.35
C VAL A 428 5.84 15.78 -2.61
N GLU A 429 7.11 16.17 -2.57
CA GLU A 429 7.86 16.68 -3.71
C GLU A 429 7.84 15.71 -4.91
N LYS A 430 8.13 14.43 -4.67
CA LYS A 430 8.10 13.38 -5.71
C LYS A 430 6.72 13.28 -6.37
N ILE A 431 5.65 13.33 -5.57
CA ILE A 431 4.28 13.25 -6.08
C ILE A 431 3.92 14.49 -6.90
N ILE A 432 4.30 15.69 -6.45
CA ILE A 432 4.03 16.93 -7.19
C ILE A 432 4.76 16.93 -8.54
N TYR A 433 6.02 16.53 -8.58
CA TYR A 433 6.76 16.43 -9.85
C TYR A 433 6.11 15.44 -10.82
N HIS A 434 5.52 14.37 -10.32
CA HIS A 434 4.74 13.44 -11.15
C HIS A 434 3.55 14.16 -11.83
N TYR A 435 2.77 14.95 -11.08
CA TYR A 435 1.66 15.73 -11.66
C TYR A 435 2.14 16.79 -12.65
N LEU A 436 3.20 17.53 -12.33
CA LEU A 436 3.79 18.53 -13.24
C LEU A 436 4.31 17.88 -14.54
N ARG A 437 4.87 16.68 -14.46
CA ARG A 437 5.23 15.90 -15.64
C ARG A 437 4.00 15.56 -16.49
N ASN A 438 2.93 15.08 -15.87
CA ASN A 438 1.67 14.75 -16.56
C ASN A 438 1.01 15.97 -17.21
N ILE A 439 1.14 17.15 -16.59
CA ILE A 439 0.72 18.43 -17.20
C ILE A 439 1.47 18.69 -18.51
N CYS A 440 2.77 18.42 -18.58
CA CYS A 440 3.52 18.52 -19.82
C CYS A 440 2.96 17.62 -20.92
N PHE A 441 2.49 16.40 -20.56
CA PHE A 441 1.81 15.50 -21.50
C PHE A 441 0.50 16.08 -22.03
N LEU A 442 -0.37 16.57 -21.16
CA LEU A 442 -1.64 17.17 -21.55
C LEU A 442 -1.47 18.40 -22.45
N ARG A 443 -0.42 19.19 -22.24
CA ARG A 443 -0.03 20.32 -23.10
C ARG A 443 0.67 19.93 -24.41
N SER A 444 0.79 18.65 -24.69
CA SER A 444 1.51 18.15 -25.86
C SER A 444 2.99 18.57 -25.91
N ASN A 445 3.60 18.83 -24.76
CA ASN A 445 5.04 19.10 -24.65
C ASN A 445 5.79 17.75 -24.48
N TRP A 446 5.82 16.98 -25.58
CA TRP A 446 6.31 15.60 -25.59
C TRP A 446 7.77 15.48 -25.17
N ILE A 447 8.62 16.40 -25.62
CA ILE A 447 10.06 16.37 -25.33
C ILE A 447 10.29 16.56 -23.83
N LEU A 448 9.68 17.58 -23.22
CA LEU A 448 9.86 17.85 -21.80
C LEU A 448 9.26 16.72 -20.95
N TYR A 449 8.08 16.23 -21.32
CA TYR A 449 7.43 15.09 -20.66
C TYR A 449 8.34 13.87 -20.66
N PHE A 450 8.82 13.48 -21.83
CA PHE A 450 9.67 12.30 -22.03
C PHE A 450 10.98 12.41 -21.26
N ASN A 451 11.66 13.56 -21.33
CA ASN A 451 12.92 13.78 -20.63
C ASN A 451 12.75 13.68 -19.11
N LYS A 452 11.68 14.25 -18.54
CA LYS A 452 11.36 14.09 -17.11
C LYS A 452 11.10 12.64 -16.75
N LYS A 453 10.28 11.93 -17.55
CA LYS A 453 9.98 10.50 -17.36
C LYS A 453 11.26 9.64 -17.38
N LYS A 454 12.13 9.87 -18.37
CA LYS A 454 13.42 9.19 -18.50
C LYS A 454 14.33 9.48 -17.31
N GLN A 455 14.40 10.73 -16.84
CA GLN A 455 15.19 11.12 -15.68
C GLN A 455 14.70 10.44 -14.40
N ASP A 456 13.38 10.36 -14.19
CA ASP A 456 12.79 9.68 -13.03
C ASP A 456 13.13 8.18 -13.03
N ILE A 457 13.04 7.53 -14.20
CA ILE A 457 13.42 6.13 -14.39
C ILE A 457 14.91 5.92 -14.09
N SER A 458 15.76 6.76 -14.67
CA SER A 458 17.21 6.67 -14.48
C SER A 458 17.59 6.83 -13.00
N LYS A 459 16.98 7.76 -12.28
CA LYS A 459 17.21 7.95 -10.84
C LYS A 459 16.70 6.78 -10.01
N ALA A 460 15.59 6.18 -10.40
CA ALA A 460 15.00 5.06 -9.67
C ALA A 460 15.81 3.76 -9.80
N LEU A 461 16.46 3.55 -10.96
CA LEU A 461 17.17 2.30 -11.26
C LEU A 461 18.69 2.42 -11.12
N PHE A 462 19.25 3.61 -11.32
CA PHE A 462 20.69 3.85 -11.36
C PHE A 462 21.05 5.03 -10.48
N SER A 463 21.05 4.84 -9.14
CA SER A 463 21.51 5.88 -8.20
C SER A 463 22.98 6.25 -8.45
N ASP A 464 23.33 7.54 -8.27
CA ASP A 464 24.58 8.13 -8.78
C ASP A 464 25.87 7.61 -8.11
N GLU A 465 25.83 6.96 -6.96
CA GLU A 465 27.05 6.68 -6.17
C GLU A 465 27.63 5.27 -6.33
N ASP A 466 26.83 4.23 -6.69
CA ASP A 466 27.30 2.84 -6.61
C ASP A 466 27.20 2.03 -7.91
N ASN A 467 26.67 2.58 -8.96
CA ASN A 467 26.43 1.81 -10.18
C ASN A 467 27.50 2.05 -11.24
N ASN A 468 28.57 1.21 -11.22
CA ASN A 468 29.66 1.20 -12.24
C ASN A 468 29.19 0.80 -13.66
N LEU A 469 27.91 0.81 -14.01
CA LEU A 469 27.45 0.61 -15.38
C LEU A 469 27.86 1.77 -16.28
N ASP A 470 28.18 1.46 -17.54
CA ASP A 470 28.50 2.49 -18.52
C ASP A 470 27.35 3.48 -18.71
N ARG A 471 27.68 4.76 -18.83
CA ARG A 471 26.70 5.84 -18.95
C ARG A 471 25.81 5.67 -20.21
N LYS A 472 26.36 5.21 -21.33
CA LYS A 472 25.61 5.00 -22.58
C LYS A 472 24.59 3.86 -22.41
N LEU A 473 25.00 2.80 -21.72
CA LEU A 473 24.11 1.68 -21.42
C LEU A 473 22.96 2.10 -20.50
N LYS A 474 23.24 2.85 -19.44
CA LYS A 474 22.21 3.42 -18.56
C LYS A 474 21.22 4.31 -19.32
N GLU A 475 21.73 5.18 -20.18
CA GLU A 475 20.94 6.10 -21.00
C GLU A 475 20.03 5.34 -21.96
N ALA A 476 20.54 4.34 -22.68
CA ALA A 476 19.78 3.54 -23.61
C ALA A 476 18.68 2.74 -22.90
N ILE A 477 18.98 2.07 -21.79
CA ILE A 477 18.01 1.32 -21.00
C ILE A 477 16.92 2.25 -20.45
N SER A 478 17.29 3.40 -19.89
CA SER A 478 16.33 4.39 -19.37
C SER A 478 15.42 4.93 -20.48
N THR A 479 15.95 5.14 -21.69
CA THR A 479 15.18 5.58 -22.85
C THR A 479 14.18 4.51 -23.28
N ILE A 480 14.60 3.24 -23.40
CA ILE A 480 13.72 2.12 -23.75
C ILE A 480 12.60 1.98 -22.72
N LEU A 481 12.93 1.99 -21.44
CA LEU A 481 11.92 1.91 -20.38
C LEU A 481 10.97 3.12 -20.42
N ALA A 482 11.47 4.33 -20.69
CA ALA A 482 10.62 5.52 -20.80
C ALA A 482 9.66 5.45 -22.00
N VAL A 483 10.08 4.82 -23.09
CA VAL A 483 9.21 4.56 -24.27
C VAL A 483 8.16 3.52 -23.96
N LEU A 484 8.56 2.40 -23.36
CA LEU A 484 7.71 1.21 -23.20
C LEU A 484 6.85 1.23 -21.93
N ASN A 485 7.23 1.96 -20.89
CA ASN A 485 6.37 2.19 -19.73
C ASN A 485 5.17 3.07 -20.10
N ILE A 486 3.95 2.61 -19.81
CA ILE A 486 2.70 3.27 -20.19
C ILE A 486 1.89 3.62 -18.94
N PRO A 487 2.06 4.82 -18.39
CA PRO A 487 1.19 5.30 -17.32
C PRO A 487 -0.24 5.52 -17.83
N PRO A 488 -1.25 5.53 -16.93
CA PRO A 488 -2.66 5.65 -17.29
C PRO A 488 -2.98 6.83 -18.20
N ILE A 489 -2.28 7.95 -18.06
CA ILE A 489 -2.49 9.16 -18.87
C ILE A 489 -2.15 8.95 -20.36
N GLU A 490 -1.21 8.05 -20.67
CA GLU A 490 -0.81 7.72 -22.04
C GLU A 490 -1.76 6.71 -22.70
N LEU A 491 -2.46 5.87 -21.92
CA LEU A 491 -3.37 4.85 -22.45
C LEU A 491 -4.53 5.46 -23.26
N GLY A 492 -4.98 6.68 -22.91
CA GLY A 492 -6.09 7.31 -23.59
C GLY A 492 -7.34 6.40 -23.62
N SER A 493 -7.87 6.12 -24.82
CA SER A 493 -9.00 5.22 -25.04
C SER A 493 -8.62 3.75 -25.18
N THR A 494 -7.33 3.40 -25.17
CA THR A 494 -6.85 2.03 -25.35
C THR A 494 -7.39 1.12 -24.25
N PRO A 495 -8.11 0.03 -24.58
CA PRO A 495 -8.59 -0.93 -23.60
C PRO A 495 -7.47 -1.87 -23.17
N LEU A 496 -7.67 -2.52 -22.02
CA LEU A 496 -6.81 -3.58 -21.52
C LEU A 496 -7.64 -4.84 -21.29
N ALA A 497 -7.36 -5.89 -22.01
CA ALA A 497 -8.05 -7.18 -21.96
C ALA A 497 -7.08 -8.28 -21.54
N HIS A 498 -7.50 -9.15 -20.63
CA HIS A 498 -6.76 -10.37 -20.27
C HIS A 498 -7.59 -11.59 -20.65
N TYR A 499 -7.00 -12.50 -21.39
CA TYR A 499 -7.65 -13.74 -21.81
C TYR A 499 -7.20 -14.88 -20.92
N THR A 500 -8.16 -15.68 -20.47
CA THR A 500 -7.88 -16.79 -19.56
C THR A 500 -8.87 -17.94 -19.74
N SER A 501 -8.58 -19.10 -19.14
CA SER A 501 -9.49 -20.22 -19.18
C SER A 501 -10.75 -19.97 -18.34
N SER A 502 -11.82 -20.69 -18.59
CA SER A 502 -13.07 -20.62 -17.81
C SER A 502 -12.85 -20.98 -16.35
N THR A 503 -12.06 -22.01 -16.08
CA THR A 503 -11.69 -22.42 -14.71
C THR A 503 -10.96 -21.31 -13.95
N VAL A 504 -9.98 -20.67 -14.56
CA VAL A 504 -9.26 -19.56 -13.92
C VAL A 504 -10.18 -18.37 -13.69
N CYS A 505 -11.01 -18.02 -14.68
CA CYS A 505 -12.00 -16.94 -14.54
C CYS A 505 -12.94 -17.17 -13.35
N ASN A 506 -13.49 -18.39 -13.24
CA ASN A 506 -14.36 -18.76 -12.11
C ASN A 506 -13.64 -18.63 -10.75
N LYS A 507 -12.38 -19.06 -10.66
CA LYS A 507 -11.57 -18.94 -9.43
C LYS A 507 -11.28 -17.49 -9.06
N LEU A 508 -10.97 -16.65 -10.05
CA LEU A 508 -10.69 -15.24 -9.84
C LEU A 508 -11.89 -14.49 -9.23
N PHE A 509 -13.09 -14.84 -9.60
CA PHE A 509 -14.32 -14.24 -9.08
C PHE A 509 -14.99 -15.04 -7.95
N GLY A 510 -14.35 -16.12 -7.50
CA GLY A 510 -14.89 -16.97 -6.45
C GLY A 510 -16.24 -17.62 -6.80
N VAL A 511 -16.47 -17.85 -8.08
CA VAL A 511 -17.62 -18.61 -8.58
C VAL A 511 -17.36 -20.09 -8.28
N VAL A 512 -18.10 -20.65 -7.29
CA VAL A 512 -17.88 -21.99 -6.76
C VAL A 512 -18.78 -22.99 -7.48
N HIS A 513 -18.23 -24.15 -7.87
CA HIS A 513 -18.97 -25.35 -8.23
C HIS A 513 -18.97 -26.32 -7.04
N GLU A 514 -20.03 -27.10 -6.86
CA GLU A 514 -20.29 -27.95 -5.69
C GLU A 514 -19.16 -28.94 -5.36
N ASP A 515 -18.28 -29.25 -6.29
CA ASP A 515 -17.17 -30.20 -6.15
C ASP A 515 -15.82 -29.53 -5.82
N ASP A 516 -15.76 -28.21 -5.65
CA ASP A 516 -14.48 -27.50 -5.51
C ASP A 516 -14.22 -27.11 -4.05
N SER A 517 -13.30 -27.84 -3.39
CA SER A 517 -12.80 -27.53 -2.04
C SER A 517 -11.81 -26.36 -2.01
N SER A 518 -11.63 -25.64 -3.12
CA SER A 518 -10.69 -24.52 -3.28
C SER A 518 -11.19 -23.25 -2.58
N PRO A 519 -10.28 -22.37 -2.12
CA PRO A 519 -10.67 -21.09 -1.51
C PRO A 519 -11.54 -20.26 -2.46
N MET A 520 -12.49 -19.51 -1.90
CA MET A 520 -13.56 -18.82 -2.64
C MET A 520 -13.10 -17.75 -3.62
N THR A 521 -11.89 -17.19 -3.46
CA THR A 521 -11.27 -16.27 -4.41
C THR A 521 -9.78 -16.55 -4.51
N SER A 522 -9.21 -16.35 -5.70
CA SER A 522 -7.78 -16.46 -5.94
C SER A 522 -7.26 -15.14 -6.51
N PRO A 523 -6.13 -14.60 -6.02
CA PRO A 523 -5.54 -13.42 -6.62
C PRO A 523 -5.12 -13.71 -8.06
N MET A 524 -5.07 -12.67 -8.89
CA MET A 524 -4.42 -12.75 -10.18
C MET A 524 -2.96 -13.16 -9.98
N ARG A 525 -2.48 -14.06 -10.81
CA ARG A 525 -1.13 -14.59 -10.75
C ARG A 525 -0.26 -13.95 -11.82
N ILE A 526 0.95 -13.59 -11.44
CA ILE A 526 2.00 -13.22 -12.37
C ILE A 526 2.84 -14.47 -12.60
N GLY A 527 2.77 -15.04 -13.80
CA GLY A 527 3.42 -16.31 -14.16
C GLY A 527 4.90 -16.14 -14.44
N SER A 528 5.69 -17.17 -14.18
CA SER A 528 7.09 -17.20 -14.58
C SER A 528 7.24 -17.19 -16.11
N SER A 529 8.25 -16.50 -16.62
CA SER A 529 8.60 -16.45 -18.05
C SER A 529 8.82 -17.84 -18.65
N THR A 530 9.28 -18.80 -17.86
CA THR A 530 9.55 -20.17 -18.29
C THR A 530 8.31 -20.98 -18.70
N TYR A 531 7.10 -20.49 -18.35
CA TYR A 531 5.83 -21.14 -18.70
C TYR A 531 5.05 -20.42 -19.80
N MET A 532 5.66 -19.43 -20.46
CA MET A 532 5.02 -18.70 -21.54
C MET A 532 4.93 -19.53 -22.82
N ASN A 533 3.92 -19.26 -23.65
CA ASN A 533 3.71 -19.99 -24.89
C ASN A 533 4.78 -19.70 -25.96
N ASP A 534 5.51 -18.61 -25.83
CA ASP A 534 6.58 -18.23 -26.74
C ASP A 534 7.93 -18.77 -26.23
N PRO A 535 8.54 -19.77 -26.90
CA PRO A 535 9.84 -20.31 -26.51
C PRO A 535 11.00 -19.33 -26.74
N SER A 536 10.76 -18.26 -27.49
CA SER A 536 11.72 -17.17 -27.75
C SER A 536 11.57 -16.00 -26.78
N GLU A 537 10.77 -16.13 -25.73
CA GLU A 537 10.52 -15.06 -24.76
C GLU A 537 11.82 -14.56 -24.14
N GLY A 538 12.05 -13.25 -24.22
CA GLY A 538 13.27 -12.60 -23.75
C GLY A 538 14.52 -12.81 -24.62
N LYS A 539 14.44 -13.57 -25.73
CA LYS A 539 15.58 -13.86 -26.62
C LYS A 539 15.72 -12.85 -27.75
N GLY A 540 14.61 -12.26 -28.24
CA GLY A 540 14.63 -11.39 -29.41
C GLY A 540 15.59 -10.21 -29.32
N LEU A 541 15.67 -9.56 -28.15
CA LEU A 541 16.65 -8.48 -27.92
C LEU A 541 18.09 -9.03 -27.92
N LEU A 542 18.34 -10.21 -27.34
CA LEU A 542 19.68 -10.80 -27.25
C LEU A 542 20.19 -11.22 -28.64
N GLU A 543 19.32 -11.74 -29.50
CA GLU A 543 19.62 -12.04 -30.90
C GLU A 543 19.99 -10.76 -31.67
N LEU A 544 19.22 -9.70 -31.48
CA LEU A 544 19.50 -8.39 -32.05
C LEU A 544 20.90 -7.86 -31.69
N LEU A 545 21.29 -8.07 -30.39
CA LEU A 545 22.57 -7.64 -29.87
C LEU A 545 23.71 -8.63 -30.15
N SER A 546 23.44 -9.75 -30.86
CA SER A 546 24.39 -10.87 -31.10
C SER A 546 24.96 -11.47 -29.81
N LEU A 547 24.13 -11.54 -28.75
CA LEU A 547 24.44 -12.06 -27.43
C LEU A 547 23.76 -13.42 -27.15
N GLN A 548 23.69 -14.28 -28.18
CA GLN A 548 22.95 -15.55 -28.14
C GLN A 548 23.50 -16.56 -27.10
N ASP A 549 24.77 -16.38 -26.66
CA ASP A 549 25.37 -17.21 -25.60
C ASP A 549 24.76 -17.00 -24.20
N LEU A 550 23.87 -15.98 -24.06
CA LEU A 550 23.16 -15.64 -22.85
C LEU A 550 21.80 -16.34 -22.72
N GLU A 551 21.67 -17.59 -23.05
CA GLU A 551 20.48 -18.39 -22.74
C GLU A 551 20.37 -18.60 -21.22
N LEU A 552 19.93 -17.54 -20.51
CA LEU A 552 19.86 -17.51 -19.06
C LEU A 552 18.84 -18.49 -18.48
N GLU A 553 17.84 -18.91 -19.26
CA GLU A 553 16.75 -19.77 -18.78
C GLU A 553 16.98 -21.27 -18.95
N ASN A 554 17.96 -21.69 -19.77
CA ASN A 554 18.24 -23.10 -20.06
C ASN A 554 19.61 -23.58 -19.55
N LYS A 555 20.32 -22.77 -18.76
CA LYS A 555 21.60 -23.19 -18.16
C LYS A 555 21.35 -24.19 -17.04
N ALA A 556 22.20 -25.20 -16.97
CA ALA A 556 22.23 -26.13 -15.84
C ALA A 556 22.46 -25.42 -14.48
N ASP A 557 23.07 -24.24 -14.52
CA ASP A 557 23.17 -23.32 -13.41
C ASP A 557 21.97 -22.36 -13.47
N CYS A 558 20.93 -22.63 -12.67
CA CYS A 558 19.74 -21.79 -12.58
C CYS A 558 20.14 -20.33 -12.30
N SER A 559 19.59 -19.40 -13.07
CA SER A 559 19.69 -17.98 -12.73
C SER A 559 19.14 -17.76 -11.33
N PRO A 560 19.80 -16.97 -10.48
CA PRO A 560 19.26 -16.65 -9.15
C PRO A 560 17.94 -15.87 -9.24
N HIS A 561 17.67 -15.19 -10.38
CA HIS A 561 16.44 -14.43 -10.61
C HIS A 561 15.68 -14.97 -11.81
N ASN A 562 14.36 -14.81 -11.76
CA ASN A 562 13.49 -15.06 -12.88
C ASN A 562 12.53 -13.89 -13.10
N ALA A 563 12.11 -13.70 -14.35
CA ALA A 563 11.07 -12.75 -14.71
C ALA A 563 9.69 -13.40 -14.54
N PHE A 564 8.80 -12.63 -13.94
CA PHE A 564 7.39 -12.96 -13.76
C PHE A 564 6.56 -11.85 -14.43
N PHE A 565 5.57 -12.20 -15.23
CA PHE A 565 4.71 -11.21 -15.85
C PHE A 565 3.29 -11.71 -16.12
N ALA A 566 2.37 -10.76 -16.19
CA ALA A 566 1.01 -10.98 -16.66
C ALA A 566 0.77 -10.12 -17.90
N CYS A 567 0.17 -10.74 -18.91
CA CYS A 567 -0.03 -10.15 -20.22
C CYS A 567 -1.46 -9.62 -20.38
N PHE A 568 -1.56 -8.46 -21.01
CA PHE A 568 -2.80 -7.84 -21.40
C PHE A 568 -2.73 -7.50 -22.89
N SER A 569 -3.88 -7.39 -23.55
CA SER A 569 -3.98 -7.02 -24.97
C SER A 569 -4.83 -5.76 -25.11
N ALA A 570 -4.53 -4.93 -26.09
CA ALA A 570 -5.44 -3.86 -26.50
C ALA A 570 -6.68 -4.39 -27.24
N ARG A 571 -6.68 -5.65 -27.62
CA ARG A 571 -7.76 -6.28 -28.39
C ARG A 571 -8.81 -6.93 -27.49
N VAL A 572 -9.98 -6.32 -27.42
CA VAL A 572 -11.14 -6.85 -26.68
C VAL A 572 -11.99 -7.71 -27.60
N ASN A 573 -12.40 -8.89 -27.13
CA ASN A 573 -13.25 -9.84 -27.87
C ASN A 573 -12.65 -10.21 -29.24
N ASP A 574 -11.36 -10.53 -29.26
CA ASP A 574 -10.60 -10.81 -30.48
C ASP A 574 -10.54 -12.32 -30.78
N LEU A 575 -10.63 -12.65 -32.06
CA LEU A 575 -10.63 -14.03 -32.54
C LEU A 575 -9.34 -14.79 -32.22
N ASN A 576 -8.19 -14.16 -32.50
CA ASN A 576 -6.89 -14.79 -32.31
C ASN A 576 -6.57 -14.94 -30.81
N GLN A 577 -6.92 -13.94 -30.02
CA GLN A 577 -6.72 -13.96 -28.57
C GLN A 577 -7.54 -15.09 -27.92
N PHE A 578 -8.80 -15.28 -28.31
CA PHE A 578 -9.60 -16.40 -27.83
C PHE A 578 -9.07 -17.76 -28.27
N ARG A 579 -8.49 -17.88 -29.48
CA ARG A 579 -7.87 -19.12 -29.96
C ARG A 579 -6.59 -19.47 -29.24
N LEU A 580 -5.78 -18.49 -28.92
CA LEU A 580 -4.48 -18.71 -28.29
C LEU A 580 -4.60 -18.85 -26.76
N TYR A 581 -5.34 -17.96 -26.10
CA TYR A 581 -5.32 -17.78 -24.65
C TYR A 581 -6.67 -18.00 -23.96
N GLY A 582 -7.79 -17.76 -24.66
CA GLY A 582 -9.15 -17.95 -24.14
C GLY A 582 -9.67 -19.39 -24.36
N LYS A 583 -8.93 -20.41 -23.93
CA LYS A 583 -9.28 -21.81 -24.13
C LYS A 583 -9.18 -22.64 -22.85
N GLU A 584 -9.95 -23.74 -22.81
CA GLU A 584 -9.92 -24.76 -21.77
C GLU A 584 -9.94 -26.12 -22.42
N ASP A 585 -9.14 -27.07 -21.94
CA ASP A 585 -9.04 -28.44 -22.48
C ASP A 585 -8.83 -28.53 -24.01
N GLY A 586 -8.12 -27.55 -24.57
CA GLY A 586 -7.88 -27.45 -26.02
C GLY A 586 -9.07 -26.95 -26.84
N VAL A 587 -10.22 -26.60 -26.22
CA VAL A 587 -11.38 -26.03 -26.90
C VAL A 587 -11.21 -24.53 -27.07
N GLU A 588 -11.06 -24.08 -28.31
CA GLU A 588 -10.91 -22.66 -28.66
C GLU A 588 -12.15 -21.85 -28.21
N ALA A 589 -11.93 -20.65 -27.68
CA ALA A 589 -12.97 -19.72 -27.23
C ALA A 589 -13.93 -20.31 -26.18
N SER A 590 -13.45 -21.22 -25.36
CA SER A 590 -14.19 -21.74 -24.20
C SER A 590 -13.85 -20.99 -22.91
N GLY A 591 -12.84 -20.15 -22.92
CA GLY A 591 -12.44 -19.30 -21.80
C GLY A 591 -13.15 -17.95 -21.78
N CYS A 592 -12.52 -16.97 -21.14
CA CYS A 592 -13.05 -15.63 -20.90
C CYS A 592 -12.07 -14.55 -21.34
N CYS A 593 -12.62 -13.40 -21.72
CA CYS A 593 -11.90 -12.14 -21.88
C CYS A 593 -12.31 -11.17 -20.77
N LEU A 594 -11.38 -10.78 -19.93
CA LEU A 594 -11.56 -9.86 -18.82
C LEU A 594 -11.17 -8.45 -19.28
N VAL A 595 -12.09 -7.50 -19.26
CA VAL A 595 -11.83 -6.10 -19.66
C VAL A 595 -11.57 -5.28 -18.39
N PHE A 596 -10.36 -4.78 -18.26
CA PHE A 596 -9.88 -4.08 -17.09
C PHE A 596 -10.20 -2.59 -17.13
N ASN A 597 -10.56 -2.04 -15.97
CA ASN A 597 -10.76 -0.62 -15.78
C ASN A 597 -9.42 0.08 -15.49
N LYS A 598 -8.94 0.84 -16.44
CA LYS A 598 -7.69 1.60 -16.33
C LYS A 598 -7.73 2.76 -15.33
N ASN A 599 -8.93 3.20 -14.92
CA ASN A 599 -9.11 4.29 -13.96
C ASN A 599 -9.13 3.81 -12.49
N ARG A 600 -9.00 2.50 -12.27
CA ARG A 600 -8.87 1.94 -10.93
C ARG A 600 -7.43 2.03 -10.45
N ASP A 601 -7.23 1.93 -9.13
CA ASP A 601 -5.95 2.20 -8.47
C ASP A 601 -4.79 1.26 -8.87
N TRP A 602 -5.07 0.12 -9.45
CA TRP A 602 -4.04 -0.85 -9.84
C TRP A 602 -3.01 -0.35 -10.86
N LEU A 603 -3.34 0.70 -11.62
CA LEU A 603 -2.43 1.36 -12.58
C LEU A 603 -2.01 2.78 -12.15
N LYS A 604 -2.56 3.32 -11.05
CA LYS A 604 -2.24 4.68 -10.64
C LYS A 604 -0.86 4.74 -9.99
N GLU A 605 -0.04 5.67 -10.47
CA GLU A 605 1.23 6.08 -9.88
C GLU A 605 2.14 4.90 -9.44
N PRO A 606 2.42 3.94 -10.32
CA PRO A 606 3.27 2.81 -9.98
C PRO A 606 4.70 3.28 -9.72
N ASP A 607 5.36 2.65 -8.76
CA ASP A 607 6.80 2.82 -8.57
C ASP A 607 7.54 2.08 -9.68
N ILE A 608 8.29 2.81 -10.51
CA ILE A 608 9.01 2.25 -11.65
C ILE A 608 10.16 1.31 -11.23
N SER A 609 10.65 1.42 -10.00
CA SER A 609 11.67 0.51 -9.45
C SER A 609 11.07 -0.79 -8.90
N ALA A 610 9.77 -0.81 -8.63
CA ALA A 610 9.09 -1.96 -8.05
C ALA A 610 9.35 -3.29 -8.78
N PRO A 611 9.35 -3.35 -10.13
CA PRO A 611 9.62 -4.59 -10.85
C PRO A 611 11.02 -5.16 -10.59
N PHE A 612 11.97 -4.32 -10.20
CA PHE A 612 13.39 -4.68 -10.17
C PHE A 612 14.00 -4.69 -8.77
N ARG A 613 13.21 -4.51 -7.69
CA ARG A 613 13.74 -4.39 -6.31
C ARG A 613 14.57 -5.57 -5.88
N SER A 614 14.10 -6.79 -6.11
CA SER A 614 14.88 -7.99 -5.75
C SER A 614 16.18 -8.09 -6.54
N PHE A 615 16.13 -7.72 -7.82
CA PHE A 615 17.29 -7.70 -8.69
C PHE A 615 18.32 -6.63 -8.29
N LEU A 616 17.85 -5.44 -7.90
CA LEU A 616 18.72 -4.35 -7.42
C LEU A 616 19.43 -4.70 -6.11
N LYS A 617 18.76 -5.34 -5.16
CA LYS A 617 19.36 -5.78 -3.89
C LYS A 617 20.58 -6.68 -4.09
N ASN A 618 20.58 -7.51 -5.12
CA ASN A 618 21.67 -8.48 -5.37
C ASN A 618 22.81 -7.90 -6.25
N LEU A 619 22.62 -6.76 -6.88
CA LEU A 619 23.70 -6.05 -7.58
C LEU A 619 24.58 -5.23 -6.62
N ASP A 620 24.09 -4.92 -5.42
CA ASP A 620 24.75 -4.10 -4.42
C ASP A 620 24.95 -4.85 -3.09
N GLU A 621 25.86 -5.85 -3.05
CA GLU A 621 26.23 -6.49 -1.77
C GLU A 621 26.87 -5.53 -0.74
N ASN A 622 27.11 -4.25 -1.11
CA ASN A 622 27.78 -3.25 -0.28
C ASN A 622 26.97 -1.97 0.01
N SER A 623 25.76 -1.78 -0.50
CA SER A 623 24.98 -0.57 -0.19
C SER A 623 23.93 -0.83 0.89
N ALA A 624 24.26 -0.46 2.11
CA ALA A 624 23.42 -0.56 3.31
C ALA A 624 22.24 0.46 3.35
N GLU A 625 21.90 1.13 2.25
CA GLU A 625 20.94 2.25 2.25
C GLU A 625 19.81 2.19 1.20
N PHE A 626 19.37 1.04 0.77
CA PHE A 626 18.00 0.98 0.25
C PHE A 626 17.04 0.91 1.44
N LYS A 627 16.69 2.07 1.97
CA LYS A 627 15.61 2.22 2.95
C LYS A 627 14.32 1.76 2.30
N GLU A 628 13.87 0.55 2.66
CA GLU A 628 12.52 0.12 2.44
C GLU A 628 11.59 1.21 3.00
N THR A 629 11.01 2.03 2.13
CA THR A 629 9.94 2.94 2.50
C THR A 629 8.77 2.08 2.95
N ASP A 630 8.41 2.22 4.22
CA ASP A 630 7.19 1.78 4.89
C ASP A 630 6.33 0.74 4.13
N ILE A 631 6.68 -0.53 4.27
CA ILE A 631 5.76 -1.64 4.03
C ILE A 631 4.86 -1.76 5.28
N SER A 632 4.17 -0.68 5.64
CA SER A 632 3.19 -0.70 6.74
C SER A 632 1.77 -0.94 6.26
N ASN A 633 1.56 -1.07 4.95
CA ASN A 633 0.30 -1.54 4.38
C ASN A 633 0.64 -2.63 3.36
N VAL A 634 0.11 -3.83 3.54
CA VAL A 634 0.08 -4.88 2.52
C VAL A 634 -0.94 -4.47 1.44
N GLU A 635 -0.71 -3.33 0.82
CA GLU A 635 -1.18 -3.10 -0.53
C GLU A 635 -0.25 -3.90 -1.44
N TYR A 636 -0.81 -4.76 -2.29
CA TYR A 636 -0.04 -5.38 -3.35
C TYR A 636 0.75 -4.31 -4.06
N GLU A 637 2.03 -4.55 -4.21
CA GLU A 637 2.91 -3.64 -4.90
C GLU A 637 2.36 -3.36 -6.29
N LYS A 638 2.00 -2.10 -6.56
CA LYS A 638 1.51 -1.68 -7.86
C LYS A 638 2.66 -1.73 -8.85
N LEU A 639 2.53 -2.58 -9.86
CA LEU A 639 3.55 -2.71 -10.90
C LEU A 639 3.24 -1.80 -12.07
N PRO A 640 4.26 -1.18 -12.69
CA PRO A 640 4.09 -0.39 -13.88
C PRO A 640 3.69 -1.27 -15.07
N LEU A 641 2.88 -0.68 -15.96
CA LEU A 641 2.48 -1.31 -17.22
C LEU A 641 3.49 -0.96 -18.30
N TYR A 642 3.93 -1.96 -19.05
CA TYR A 642 4.81 -1.81 -20.19
C TYR A 642 4.14 -2.28 -21.46
N GLN A 643 4.34 -1.57 -22.56
CA GLN A 643 3.97 -2.02 -23.89
C GLN A 643 5.09 -2.89 -24.46
N VAL A 644 4.73 -3.97 -25.15
CA VAL A 644 5.68 -4.83 -25.86
C VAL A 644 6.00 -4.24 -27.25
N ALA A 645 7.28 -4.21 -27.59
CA ALA A 645 7.76 -3.87 -28.92
C ALA A 645 8.12 -5.16 -29.70
N TYR A 646 7.92 -5.15 -31.00
CA TYR A 646 8.09 -6.34 -31.85
C TYR A 646 9.28 -6.16 -32.78
N ILE A 647 10.17 -7.18 -32.82
CA ILE A 647 11.36 -7.21 -33.67
C ILE A 647 11.07 -8.04 -34.93
N ALA A 648 11.31 -7.47 -36.12
CA ALA A 648 11.16 -8.12 -37.39
C ALA A 648 12.52 -8.31 -38.06
N TYR A 649 12.85 -9.53 -38.42
CA TYR A 649 14.06 -9.84 -39.19
C TYR A 649 13.73 -9.84 -40.68
N LYS A 650 14.55 -9.15 -41.49
CA LYS A 650 14.26 -8.94 -42.91
C LYS A 650 14.21 -10.23 -43.71
N ASP A 651 15.03 -11.21 -43.34
CA ASP A 651 15.08 -12.51 -44.01
C ASP A 651 13.82 -13.37 -43.77
N GLU A 652 13.10 -13.09 -42.68
CA GLU A 652 11.88 -13.82 -42.27
C GLU A 652 10.61 -13.13 -42.77
N TYR A 653 10.63 -11.80 -42.92
CA TYR A 653 9.46 -10.99 -43.26
C TYR A 653 9.65 -10.25 -44.59
N ILE A 654 9.06 -10.76 -45.63
CA ILE A 654 9.20 -10.28 -47.02
C ILE A 654 8.58 -8.89 -47.22
N ALA A 655 7.63 -8.46 -46.41
CA ALA A 655 6.90 -7.22 -46.64
C ALA A 655 7.45 -6.11 -45.71
N GLU A 656 8.33 -5.28 -46.23
CA GLU A 656 8.89 -4.09 -45.56
C GLU A 656 7.82 -3.12 -45.06
N GLU A 657 6.66 -3.07 -45.71
CA GLU A 657 5.52 -2.22 -45.34
C GLU A 657 4.92 -2.51 -43.97
N LYS A 658 5.21 -3.69 -43.35
CA LYS A 658 4.68 -4.10 -42.06
C LYS A 658 5.51 -3.62 -40.87
N CYS A 659 6.75 -3.17 -41.09
CA CYS A 659 7.59 -2.60 -40.08
C CYS A 659 7.62 -1.08 -40.16
N GLU A 660 7.39 -0.41 -39.04
CA GLU A 660 7.32 1.04 -39.00
C GLU A 660 8.70 1.69 -39.08
N ARG A 661 9.72 1.02 -38.57
CA ARG A 661 11.11 1.49 -38.63
C ARG A 661 12.07 0.35 -38.79
N TRP A 662 12.87 0.41 -39.85
CA TRP A 662 14.04 -0.44 -40.06
C TRP A 662 15.28 0.24 -39.46
N LEU A 663 16.03 -0.48 -38.62
CA LEU A 663 17.22 0.07 -37.96
C LEU A 663 18.45 0.06 -38.88
N ASP A 664 18.59 -1.02 -39.62
CA ASP A 664 19.48 -1.14 -40.75
C ASP A 664 18.79 -2.01 -41.79
N ASN A 665 19.51 -2.59 -42.69
CA ASN A 665 18.90 -3.47 -43.69
C ASN A 665 18.59 -4.90 -43.20
N SER A 666 18.86 -5.22 -41.93
CA SER A 666 18.73 -6.55 -41.36
C SER A 666 17.50 -6.75 -40.51
N PHE A 667 17.08 -5.75 -39.74
CA PHE A 667 15.91 -5.88 -38.87
C PHE A 667 15.16 -4.55 -38.67
N GLY A 668 13.93 -4.64 -38.20
CA GLY A 668 13.07 -3.50 -37.93
C GLY A 668 12.32 -3.61 -36.62
N ILE A 669 11.77 -2.50 -36.17
CA ILE A 669 10.95 -2.40 -34.96
C ILE A 669 9.52 -2.00 -35.34
N CYS A 670 8.56 -2.71 -34.73
CA CYS A 670 7.16 -2.37 -34.77
C CYS A 670 6.69 -2.06 -33.35
N LEU A 671 6.12 -0.88 -33.15
CA LEU A 671 5.48 -0.44 -31.90
C LEU A 671 4.03 -0.08 -32.24
N LYS A 672 3.06 -0.72 -31.61
CA LYS A 672 1.65 -0.40 -31.87
C LYS A 672 1.28 0.97 -31.29
N PRO A 673 0.43 1.75 -31.97
CA PRO A 673 -0.02 3.03 -31.44
C PRO A 673 -0.88 2.83 -30.18
N ILE A 674 -0.76 3.79 -29.25
CA ILE A 674 -1.57 3.86 -28.03
C ILE A 674 -2.40 5.14 -28.11
N GLY A 675 -3.71 5.00 -27.90
CA GLY A 675 -4.63 6.12 -28.07
C GLY A 675 -4.67 6.61 -29.52
N GLU A 676 -5.04 7.88 -29.70
CA GLU A 676 -5.24 8.45 -31.05
C GLU A 676 -4.10 9.40 -31.48
N ASN A 677 -3.11 9.63 -30.61
CA ASN A 677 -2.09 10.65 -30.85
C ASN A 677 -0.92 10.12 -31.68
N LYS A 678 -0.99 10.34 -33.00
CA LYS A 678 0.07 9.92 -33.94
C LYS A 678 1.40 10.64 -33.73
N VAL A 679 1.41 11.89 -33.29
CA VAL A 679 2.65 12.64 -33.06
C VAL A 679 3.42 12.05 -31.89
N TRP A 680 2.72 11.75 -30.80
CA TRP A 680 3.30 11.08 -29.64
C TRP A 680 3.80 9.67 -29.99
N HIS A 681 3.02 8.92 -30.75
CA HIS A 681 3.42 7.58 -31.22
C HIS A 681 4.72 7.63 -32.03
N ASN A 682 4.80 8.50 -33.03
CA ASN A 682 5.99 8.64 -33.86
C ASN A 682 7.21 9.06 -33.04
N PHE A 683 7.04 10.00 -32.11
CA PHE A 683 8.12 10.43 -31.22
C PHE A 683 8.64 9.25 -30.39
N ARG A 684 7.76 8.45 -29.77
CA ARG A 684 8.15 7.26 -29.00
C ARG A 684 8.92 6.25 -29.88
N LEU A 685 8.44 6.02 -31.08
CA LEU A 685 9.05 5.08 -32.01
C LEU A 685 10.46 5.54 -32.44
N ASP A 686 10.64 6.83 -32.69
CA ASP A 686 11.94 7.39 -33.01
C ASP A 686 12.93 7.28 -31.83
N GLN A 687 12.47 7.56 -30.60
CA GLN A 687 13.30 7.39 -29.40
C GLN A 687 13.69 5.92 -29.15
N LEU A 688 12.77 4.99 -29.38
CA LEU A 688 13.07 3.56 -29.27
C LEU A 688 14.12 3.11 -30.30
N LYS A 689 13.97 3.56 -31.54
CA LYS A 689 14.93 3.30 -32.62
C LYS A 689 16.33 3.79 -32.26
N GLU A 690 16.45 5.04 -31.82
CA GLU A 690 17.73 5.64 -31.43
C GLU A 690 18.39 4.86 -30.30
N ALA A 691 17.64 4.53 -29.24
CA ALA A 691 18.16 3.78 -28.10
C ALA A 691 18.62 2.36 -28.47
N LEU A 692 17.88 1.67 -29.35
CA LEU A 692 18.31 0.36 -29.86
C LEU A 692 19.56 0.43 -30.73
N GLN A 693 19.69 1.47 -31.55
CA GLN A 693 20.92 1.70 -32.32
C GLN A 693 22.13 1.94 -31.41
N GLU A 694 21.95 2.70 -30.34
CA GLU A 694 22.99 2.90 -29.32
C GLU A 694 23.38 1.59 -28.63
N LEU A 695 22.40 0.74 -28.26
CA LEU A 695 22.69 -0.58 -27.66
C LEU A 695 23.43 -1.50 -28.62
N VAL A 696 23.00 -1.59 -29.87
CA VAL A 696 23.70 -2.38 -30.90
C VAL A 696 25.12 -1.87 -31.06
N GLY A 697 25.33 -0.55 -31.14
CA GLY A 697 26.66 0.06 -31.21
C GLY A 697 27.51 -0.26 -29.99
N PHE A 698 26.94 -0.19 -28.80
CA PHE A 698 27.62 -0.46 -27.54
C PHE A 698 28.13 -1.90 -27.46
N PHE A 699 27.31 -2.90 -27.76
CA PHE A 699 27.68 -4.33 -27.65
C PHE A 699 28.51 -4.83 -28.85
N LYS A 700 28.73 -4.03 -29.90
CA LYS A 700 29.71 -4.36 -30.93
C LYS A 700 31.16 -4.28 -30.42
N GLU A 701 31.41 -3.51 -29.39
CA GLU A 701 32.73 -3.41 -28.74
C GLU A 701 32.95 -4.58 -27.79
N LYS A 702 33.98 -5.39 -28.02
CA LYS A 702 34.23 -6.63 -27.25
C LYS A 702 34.42 -6.39 -25.75
N ASP A 703 35.00 -5.26 -25.36
CA ASP A 703 35.26 -4.91 -23.97
C ASP A 703 33.96 -4.60 -23.19
N HIS A 704 32.89 -4.27 -23.91
CA HIS A 704 31.57 -4.05 -23.34
C HIS A 704 30.77 -5.33 -23.10
N VAL A 705 31.20 -6.47 -23.68
CA VAL A 705 30.54 -7.76 -23.53
C VAL A 705 31.03 -8.46 -22.26
N ASN A 706 30.58 -7.99 -21.11
CA ASN A 706 30.86 -8.57 -19.78
C ASN A 706 29.55 -8.86 -19.04
N ASP A 707 29.62 -9.72 -18.01
CA ASP A 707 28.43 -10.20 -17.29
C ASP A 707 27.62 -9.06 -16.66
N LYS A 708 28.27 -8.01 -16.16
CA LYS A 708 27.61 -6.88 -15.58
C LYS A 708 26.73 -6.11 -16.57
N ASN A 709 27.30 -5.78 -17.75
CA ASN A 709 26.56 -5.09 -18.81
C ASN A 709 25.45 -5.99 -19.39
N LYS A 710 25.69 -7.31 -19.47
CA LYS A 710 24.72 -8.29 -19.89
C LYS A 710 23.55 -8.36 -18.88
N ASN A 711 23.84 -8.39 -17.59
CA ASN A 711 22.81 -8.42 -16.54
C ASN A 711 21.91 -7.20 -16.57
N ALA A 712 22.43 -6.04 -17.00
CA ALA A 712 21.60 -4.85 -17.15
C ALA A 712 20.50 -4.98 -18.23
N LEU A 713 20.62 -5.93 -19.18
CA LEU A 713 19.59 -6.21 -20.17
C LEU A 713 18.33 -6.86 -19.54
N GLU A 714 18.43 -7.43 -18.33
CA GLU A 714 17.28 -7.99 -17.60
C GLU A 714 16.18 -6.94 -17.36
N TYR A 715 16.52 -5.66 -17.31
CA TYR A 715 15.55 -4.56 -17.20
C TYR A 715 14.61 -4.45 -18.41
N ILE A 716 15.04 -4.90 -19.59
CA ILE A 716 14.35 -4.58 -20.83
C ILE A 716 14.07 -5.79 -21.75
N ARG A 717 14.80 -6.90 -21.63
CA ARG A 717 14.73 -7.99 -22.62
C ARG A 717 13.34 -8.63 -22.76
N TYR A 718 12.58 -8.69 -21.69
CA TYR A 718 11.20 -9.23 -21.68
C TYR A 718 10.14 -8.25 -22.22
N LEU A 719 10.56 -7.09 -22.71
CA LEU A 719 9.69 -6.11 -23.34
C LEU A 719 9.76 -6.16 -24.87
N PHE A 720 10.51 -7.13 -25.41
CA PHE A 720 10.66 -7.37 -26.84
C PHE A 720 10.20 -8.77 -27.21
N LYS A 721 9.47 -8.86 -28.32
CA LYS A 721 8.89 -10.10 -28.83
C LYS A 721 9.08 -10.20 -30.33
N ASP A 722 9.04 -11.43 -30.88
CA ASP A 722 9.11 -11.64 -32.32
C ASP A 722 7.92 -10.97 -33.03
N PHE A 723 8.15 -10.45 -34.23
CA PHE A 723 7.17 -9.74 -35.02
C PHE A 723 5.95 -10.62 -35.40
N ALA A 724 6.08 -11.93 -35.43
CA ALA A 724 4.96 -12.86 -35.65
C ALA A 724 3.82 -12.66 -34.65
N PHE A 725 4.14 -12.21 -33.43
CA PHE A 725 3.19 -11.96 -32.34
C PHE A 725 2.60 -10.54 -32.31
N ARG A 726 2.91 -9.66 -33.27
CA ARG A 726 2.47 -8.25 -33.26
C ARG A 726 0.97 -8.02 -33.17
N ASP A 727 0.17 -9.02 -33.58
CA ASP A 727 -1.28 -8.93 -33.53
C ASP A 727 -1.84 -9.18 -32.11
N GLU A 728 -0.99 -9.51 -31.15
CA GLU A 728 -1.38 -9.58 -29.75
C GLU A 728 -1.57 -8.19 -29.13
N GLU A 729 -0.90 -7.16 -29.67
CA GLU A 729 -0.92 -5.78 -29.15
C GLU A 729 -0.73 -5.78 -27.62
N GLU A 730 0.36 -6.41 -27.20
CA GLU A 730 0.56 -6.84 -25.84
C GLU A 730 1.05 -5.73 -24.91
N PHE A 731 0.54 -5.77 -23.67
CA PHE A 731 1.06 -5.03 -22.52
C PHE A 731 1.40 -6.00 -21.40
N ARG A 732 2.36 -5.63 -20.56
CA ARG A 732 2.82 -6.46 -19.45
C ARG A 732 2.92 -5.67 -18.14
N VAL A 733 2.52 -6.29 -17.04
CA VAL A 733 3.07 -6.00 -15.73
C VAL A 733 4.19 -6.99 -15.47
N LEU A 734 5.36 -6.52 -15.06
CA LEU A 734 6.60 -7.29 -14.96
C LEU A 734 7.16 -7.19 -13.55
N LYS A 735 7.71 -8.29 -13.03
CA LYS A 735 8.50 -8.30 -11.79
C LYS A 735 9.65 -9.31 -11.91
N MET A 736 10.85 -8.89 -11.47
CA MET A 736 12.00 -9.76 -11.27
C MET A 736 12.01 -10.26 -9.83
N ALA A 737 12.12 -11.56 -9.61
CA ALA A 737 12.18 -12.13 -8.27
C ALA A 737 13.30 -13.16 -8.17
N GLU A 738 13.93 -13.21 -7.00
CA GLU A 738 14.94 -14.21 -6.68
C GLU A 738 14.28 -15.57 -6.48
N ILE A 739 14.77 -16.59 -7.15
CA ILE A 739 14.26 -17.97 -7.01
C ILE A 739 14.50 -18.46 -5.58
N GLY A 740 13.44 -18.87 -4.90
CA GLY A 740 13.46 -19.28 -3.50
C GLY A 740 13.04 -18.16 -2.52
N SER A 741 12.76 -16.94 -3.01
CA SER A 741 12.19 -15.89 -2.15
C SER A 741 10.79 -16.25 -1.65
N GLU A 742 10.44 -15.74 -0.46
CA GLU A 742 9.14 -16.00 0.20
C GLU A 742 7.93 -15.47 -0.60
N GLU A 743 8.16 -14.53 -1.52
CA GLU A 743 7.08 -13.97 -2.35
C GLU A 743 6.62 -14.91 -3.47
N ILE A 744 7.42 -15.93 -3.81
CA ILE A 744 7.12 -16.89 -4.87
C ILE A 744 6.29 -18.05 -4.29
N GLU A 745 5.11 -18.25 -4.86
CA GLU A 745 4.21 -19.35 -4.53
C GLU A 745 4.30 -20.51 -5.54
N TYR A 746 4.00 -21.71 -5.07
CA TYR A 746 3.95 -22.93 -5.90
C TYR A 746 2.51 -23.39 -6.09
N CYS A 747 2.11 -23.58 -7.34
CA CYS A 747 0.81 -24.17 -7.70
C CYS A 747 0.92 -25.69 -7.89
N LYS A 748 0.34 -26.46 -6.97
CA LYS A 748 0.34 -27.94 -7.05
C LYS A 748 -0.37 -28.49 -8.29
N THR A 749 -1.43 -27.80 -8.75
CA THR A 749 -2.22 -28.24 -9.90
C THR A 749 -1.47 -28.09 -11.22
N THR A 750 -0.90 -26.91 -11.46
CA THR A 750 -0.15 -26.61 -12.70
C THR A 750 1.32 -26.96 -12.59
N LYS A 751 1.81 -27.32 -11.39
CA LYS A 751 3.23 -27.57 -11.07
C LYS A 751 4.14 -26.40 -11.48
N SER A 752 3.64 -25.17 -11.34
CA SER A 752 4.32 -23.94 -11.74
C SER A 752 4.52 -23.01 -10.54
N ILE A 753 5.52 -22.15 -10.63
CA ILE A 753 5.75 -21.07 -9.69
C ILE A 753 5.11 -19.78 -10.22
N TYR A 754 4.67 -18.91 -9.30
CA TYR A 754 4.03 -17.64 -9.63
C TYR A 754 4.14 -16.64 -8.48
N LEU A 755 3.90 -15.37 -8.78
CA LEU A 755 3.72 -14.34 -7.77
C LEU A 755 2.21 -14.00 -7.64
N PRO A 756 1.63 -13.99 -6.44
CA PRO A 756 0.29 -13.45 -6.24
C PRO A 756 0.33 -11.94 -6.47
N TYR A 757 -0.57 -11.42 -7.32
CA TYR A 757 -0.53 -10.01 -7.66
C TYR A 757 -1.64 -9.21 -6.96
N ALA A 758 -2.88 -9.38 -7.37
CA ALA A 758 -3.97 -8.59 -6.83
C ALA A 758 -5.32 -9.29 -6.98
N ASP A 759 -6.29 -8.91 -6.14
CA ASP A 759 -7.69 -9.25 -6.36
C ASP A 759 -8.25 -8.39 -7.50
N ILE A 760 -8.60 -9.05 -8.61
CA ILE A 760 -9.09 -8.37 -9.80
C ILE A 760 -10.58 -8.08 -9.76
N SER A 761 -11.32 -8.56 -8.77
CA SER A 761 -12.77 -8.43 -8.73
C SER A 761 -13.23 -6.97 -8.84
N TYR A 762 -12.50 -6.03 -8.25
CA TYR A 762 -12.78 -4.59 -8.34
C TYR A 762 -12.12 -3.89 -9.54
N MET A 763 -11.22 -4.56 -10.26
CA MET A 763 -10.46 -3.98 -11.39
C MET A 763 -11.12 -4.24 -12.73
N VAL A 764 -12.03 -5.21 -12.82
CA VAL A 764 -12.68 -5.65 -14.07
C VAL A 764 -14.03 -4.97 -14.22
N ASP A 765 -14.28 -4.39 -15.39
CA ASP A 765 -15.58 -3.79 -15.75
C ASP A 765 -16.48 -4.80 -16.49
N GLU A 766 -15.90 -5.69 -17.30
CA GLU A 766 -16.66 -6.65 -18.12
C GLU A 766 -15.93 -7.99 -18.20
N VAL A 767 -16.72 -9.07 -18.13
CA VAL A 767 -16.30 -10.43 -18.46
C VAL A 767 -17.03 -10.86 -19.72
N ILE A 768 -16.29 -11.14 -20.80
CA ILE A 768 -16.84 -11.64 -22.05
C ILE A 768 -16.58 -13.15 -22.11
N LEU A 769 -17.65 -13.93 -21.98
CA LEU A 769 -17.57 -15.39 -22.10
C LEU A 769 -17.37 -15.77 -23.57
N GLY A 770 -16.42 -16.68 -23.83
CA GLY A 770 -16.15 -17.14 -25.17
C GLY A 770 -17.34 -17.87 -25.82
N THR A 771 -17.37 -17.91 -27.13
CA THR A 771 -18.48 -18.52 -27.91
C THR A 771 -18.72 -19.99 -27.54
N ASN A 772 -17.66 -20.69 -27.15
CA ASN A 772 -17.68 -22.12 -26.79
C ASN A 772 -17.60 -22.35 -25.26
N TYR A 773 -17.87 -21.37 -24.44
CA TYR A 773 -17.75 -21.44 -22.97
C TYR A 773 -18.41 -22.67 -22.34
N GLU A 774 -19.56 -23.10 -22.87
CA GLU A 774 -20.33 -24.25 -22.35
C GLU A 774 -19.91 -25.60 -22.95
N LYS A 775 -18.92 -25.62 -23.84
CA LYS A 775 -18.53 -26.81 -24.61
C LYS A 775 -17.28 -27.54 -24.06
N THR A 776 -16.90 -27.21 -22.84
CA THR A 776 -15.79 -27.89 -22.14
C THR A 776 -16.26 -29.16 -21.42
N HIS A 777 -15.33 -29.98 -20.95
CA HIS A 777 -15.64 -31.18 -20.15
C HIS A 777 -16.35 -30.83 -18.85
N ILE A 778 -16.01 -29.71 -18.24
CA ILE A 778 -16.60 -29.23 -16.96
C ILE A 778 -18.03 -28.73 -17.18
N ARG A 779 -18.43 -28.43 -18.42
CA ARG A 779 -19.78 -28.01 -18.81
C ARG A 779 -20.29 -26.82 -18.01
N TYR A 780 -19.46 -25.82 -17.81
CA TYR A 780 -19.89 -24.54 -17.19
C TYR A 780 -21.13 -24.00 -17.91
N LYS A 781 -22.03 -23.38 -17.14
CA LYS A 781 -23.22 -22.72 -17.69
C LYS A 781 -23.08 -21.20 -17.57
N ALA A 782 -23.23 -20.52 -18.70
CA ALA A 782 -23.13 -19.07 -18.76
C ALA A 782 -24.15 -18.36 -17.84
N GLU A 783 -25.37 -18.91 -17.77
CA GLU A 783 -26.43 -18.39 -16.88
C GLU A 783 -26.09 -18.54 -15.40
N VAL A 784 -25.43 -19.64 -15.01
CA VAL A 784 -24.97 -19.86 -13.63
C VAL A 784 -23.89 -18.88 -13.27
N PHE A 785 -22.89 -18.74 -14.14
CA PHE A 785 -21.82 -17.73 -13.96
C PHE A 785 -22.40 -16.32 -13.83
N GLN A 786 -23.31 -15.94 -14.75
CA GLN A 786 -23.95 -14.62 -14.71
C GLN A 786 -24.77 -14.41 -13.42
N HIS A 787 -25.49 -15.42 -12.94
CA HIS A 787 -26.24 -15.35 -11.70
C HIS A 787 -25.33 -15.12 -10.50
N GLN A 788 -24.27 -15.91 -10.36
CA GLN A 788 -23.31 -15.79 -9.27
C GLN A 788 -22.54 -14.45 -9.33
N MET A 789 -22.16 -14.00 -10.53
CA MET A 789 -21.53 -12.69 -10.72
C MET A 789 -22.45 -11.54 -10.28
N LYS A 790 -23.75 -11.61 -10.58
CA LYS A 790 -24.71 -10.59 -10.11
C LYS A 790 -24.84 -10.56 -8.59
N GLN A 791 -24.62 -11.68 -7.91
CA GLN A 791 -24.63 -11.71 -6.45
C GLN A 791 -23.33 -11.20 -5.83
N LYS A 792 -22.17 -11.59 -6.39
CA LYS A 792 -20.86 -11.29 -5.82
C LYS A 792 -20.25 -9.98 -6.33
N CYS A 793 -20.36 -9.74 -7.63
CA CYS A 793 -19.76 -8.60 -8.33
C CYS A 793 -20.79 -7.94 -9.26
N PRO A 794 -21.89 -7.36 -8.73
CA PRO A 794 -23.02 -6.85 -9.52
C PRO A 794 -22.65 -5.74 -10.50
N TYR A 795 -21.52 -5.10 -10.28
CA TYR A 795 -20.97 -4.02 -11.11
C TYR A 795 -20.18 -4.52 -12.32
N VAL A 796 -19.82 -5.82 -12.35
CA VAL A 796 -19.15 -6.42 -13.49
C VAL A 796 -20.16 -6.85 -14.52
N LYS A 797 -20.07 -6.28 -15.72
CA LYS A 797 -20.93 -6.70 -16.84
C LYS A 797 -20.49 -8.08 -17.32
N VAL A 798 -21.44 -8.99 -17.49
CA VAL A 798 -21.21 -10.28 -18.13
C VAL A 798 -21.86 -10.30 -19.50
N SER A 799 -21.08 -10.56 -20.52
CA SER A 799 -21.53 -10.67 -21.91
C SER A 799 -21.01 -11.96 -22.56
N ARG A 800 -21.48 -12.29 -23.75
CA ARG A 800 -21.04 -13.45 -24.51
C ARG A 800 -20.48 -13.02 -25.85
N SER A 801 -19.36 -13.61 -26.25
CA SER A 801 -18.78 -13.41 -27.57
C SER A 801 -19.69 -14.01 -28.65
N SER A 802 -19.81 -13.29 -29.76
CA SER A 802 -20.49 -13.73 -30.99
C SER A 802 -19.51 -14.10 -32.11
N LEU A 803 -18.21 -14.22 -31.79
CA LEU A 803 -17.20 -14.56 -32.76
C LEU A 803 -17.46 -15.95 -33.39
N PRO A 804 -17.30 -16.11 -34.70
CA PRO A 804 -17.59 -17.35 -35.41
C PRO A 804 -16.48 -18.38 -35.21
N ILE A 805 -16.31 -18.86 -34.00
CA ILE A 805 -15.33 -19.90 -33.67
C ILE A 805 -16.08 -21.22 -33.45
N TYR A 806 -15.77 -22.20 -34.28
CA TYR A 806 -16.31 -23.55 -34.11
C TYR A 806 -15.52 -24.28 -33.02
N ALA A 807 -16.22 -24.99 -32.15
CA ALA A 807 -15.57 -25.88 -31.19
C ALA A 807 -14.98 -27.07 -31.97
N ASN A 808 -13.66 -27.22 -31.93
CA ASN A 808 -13.06 -28.50 -32.23
C ASN A 808 -13.50 -29.48 -31.13
N PRO A 809 -14.07 -30.62 -31.44
CA PRO A 809 -14.41 -31.60 -30.44
C PRO A 809 -13.13 -31.96 -29.68
N PRO A 810 -13.17 -32.07 -28.37
CA PRO A 810 -12.01 -32.53 -27.62
C PRO A 810 -11.62 -33.90 -28.16
N ILE A 811 -10.33 -34.12 -28.36
CA ILE A 811 -9.81 -35.42 -28.69
C ILE A 811 -10.20 -36.31 -27.52
N LYS A 812 -11.09 -37.29 -27.77
CA LYS A 812 -11.39 -38.34 -26.80
C LYS A 812 -10.10 -39.12 -26.63
N ASN A 813 -9.44 -38.95 -25.51
CA ASN A 813 -8.47 -39.92 -25.07
C ASN A 813 -9.28 -41.12 -24.59
N ASP A 814 -9.27 -42.16 -25.39
CA ASP A 814 -9.81 -43.46 -25.04
C ASP A 814 -9.04 -44.06 -23.87
#